data_c08b30dcd3002e27beaa3307dcaa5152
#
_entry.id   c08b30dcd3002e27beaa3307dcaa5152
#
_cell.length_a   1.000
_cell.length_b   1.000
_cell.length_c   1.000
_cell.angle_alpha   90.00
_cell.angle_beta   90.00
_cell.angle_gamma   90.00
#
_symmetry.space_group_name_H-M   'P 1'
#
loop_
_entity.id
_entity.type
_entity.pdbx_description
1 polymer ?
#
loop_
_entity_poly.entity_id
_entity_poly.type
_entity_poly.pdbx_seq_one_letter_code
_entity_poly.pdbx_strand_id
1 'polypeptide(L)'
;MYTVNAIRNICLLGHSGSGKSALAESLLYMTGAIDRMGKNADGNTVSDYDPEEIRRNISISTSVIPIEYHNTKINVLDTPGGFDFSGAVMEALRASDAAILVLSAKDGITVGFEKAWAYCEERNMPRFVYISKVDEDNSDYNATFNALREKYGNKIAPVIVPIWDASHKVTGIIDVLNKRAYEMRSLKRVEIDVPEDKESVIEEFNDALKEAVAETDEALMDRFFEGDDFTYREMITGLHQGVKELSLFPVFCGSAVTCLGSLMLVDHIVDLLPNPVEGNYHKAVNADGGVEEFVVSPGGVPAAFVWKTVSDQFGKYSFIKVLSGEITPDTTLVNARTGETEKLGRMYVMCGKKNSEVKVLACGDIGAIGKMDKVKTGDTLCDPRKVVSLKQIPYPNACYSMAIAPKTRGQEEKVGTGLNRLNEEDPSFTLRNDPETKQLVLSGTGDQQLDVLVSKLKTRFGVEAVLSTPKIAYRERIKKTVQAHGRHKKQTGGSGQFGDVWIRFEPQEEQDEMIFAEEVFGGSVPKNFYPAVEKGIQEAVQKGPLAGYPMVNLKAVLYDGSYHPVDSNEMAFKMAAILAFKEAMPNAGATLLEPIGSLKVTIPDSYMGDVIGDLNKRRGRVMGMNPDNKGNTVVEAEVPMAEMGSYAIDLRAMTQARGSFELSFERYEEVPKTNQAKIIADAKAED
;
A
#
# COMPACT_ATOMS: atom_id res chain seq x y z
N MET A 1 -12.07 22.40 24.51
CA MET A 1 -11.53 21.02 24.62
C MET A 1 -12.70 20.06 24.60
N TYR A 2 -12.69 19.08 23.72
CA TYR A 2 -13.75 18.10 23.59
C TYR A 2 -13.48 16.90 24.49
N THR A 3 -14.52 16.35 25.10
CA THR A 3 -14.43 15.05 25.77
C THR A 3 -14.41 13.94 24.73
N VAL A 4 -13.90 12.77 25.08
CA VAL A 4 -13.81 11.61 24.15
C VAL A 4 -15.18 11.24 23.56
N ASN A 5 -16.27 11.38 24.31
CA ASN A 5 -17.63 11.11 23.83
C ASN A 5 -18.11 12.11 22.77
N ALA A 6 -17.53 13.31 22.75
CA ALA A 6 -17.81 14.36 21.79
C ALA A 6 -16.80 14.40 20.62
N ILE A 7 -16.13 13.28 20.32
CA ILE A 7 -15.21 13.13 19.19
C ILE A 7 -15.76 12.05 18.25
N ARG A 8 -15.63 12.28 16.95
CA ARG A 8 -15.87 11.29 15.90
C ARG A 8 -14.69 11.29 14.95
N ASN A 9 -14.05 10.14 14.76
CA ASN A 9 -12.97 9.96 13.78
C ASN A 9 -13.47 9.11 12.63
N ILE A 10 -13.66 9.69 11.48
CA ILE A 10 -14.27 9.02 10.32
C ILE A 10 -13.35 9.10 9.12
N CYS A 11 -13.30 8.06 8.30
CA CYS A 11 -12.64 8.10 6.99
C CYS A 11 -13.65 8.00 5.84
N LEU A 12 -13.43 8.77 4.78
CA LEU A 12 -14.19 8.67 3.55
C LEU A 12 -13.50 7.65 2.64
N LEU A 13 -14.19 6.57 2.31
CA LEU A 13 -13.69 5.48 1.48
C LEU A 13 -14.52 5.37 0.18
N GLY A 14 -13.93 4.83 -0.88
CA GLY A 14 -14.63 4.62 -2.14
C GLY A 14 -13.71 4.79 -3.35
N HIS A 15 -14.23 4.52 -4.53
CA HIS A 15 -13.49 4.57 -5.79
C HIS A 15 -13.03 6.00 -6.14
N SER A 16 -12.02 6.10 -7.00
CA SER A 16 -11.64 7.40 -7.59
C SER A 16 -12.83 8.01 -8.33
N GLY A 17 -13.07 9.29 -8.15
CA GLY A 17 -14.20 9.97 -8.78
C GLY A 17 -15.57 9.76 -8.10
N SER A 18 -15.68 8.98 -7.01
CA SER A 18 -16.95 8.78 -6.28
C SER A 18 -17.48 10.03 -5.55
N GLY A 19 -16.68 11.09 -5.44
CA GLY A 19 -17.11 12.35 -4.82
C GLY A 19 -16.69 12.55 -3.36
N LYS A 20 -15.69 11.80 -2.85
CA LYS A 20 -15.19 11.89 -1.46
C LYS A 20 -14.72 13.30 -1.09
N SER A 21 -13.75 13.85 -1.83
CA SER A 21 -13.20 15.19 -1.55
C SER A 21 -14.23 16.30 -1.75
N ALA A 22 -15.14 16.14 -2.73
CA ALA A 22 -16.25 17.07 -2.89
C ALA A 22 -17.23 17.00 -1.71
N LEU A 23 -17.51 15.80 -1.18
CA LEU A 23 -18.30 15.62 0.04
C LEU A 23 -17.61 16.31 1.22
N ALA A 24 -16.31 16.10 1.42
CA ALA A 24 -15.54 16.75 2.47
C ALA A 24 -15.63 18.27 2.40
N GLU A 25 -15.50 18.87 1.22
CA GLU A 25 -15.67 20.32 1.00
C GLU A 25 -17.09 20.79 1.34
N SER A 26 -18.10 20.03 0.95
CA SER A 26 -19.50 20.33 1.25
C SER A 26 -19.80 20.28 2.76
N LEU A 27 -19.24 19.30 3.47
CA LEU A 27 -19.36 19.20 4.93
C LEU A 27 -18.70 20.41 5.62
N LEU A 28 -17.49 20.80 5.22
CA LEU A 28 -16.80 21.98 5.74
C LEU A 28 -17.61 23.28 5.51
N TYR A 29 -18.15 23.42 4.32
CA TYR A 29 -18.92 24.62 3.96
C TYR A 29 -20.24 24.71 4.76
N MET A 30 -20.99 23.59 4.80
CA MET A 30 -22.30 23.56 5.46
C MET A 30 -22.21 23.72 6.99
N THR A 31 -21.09 23.36 7.60
CA THR A 31 -20.82 23.55 9.02
C THR A 31 -20.18 24.90 9.34
N GLY A 32 -19.88 25.71 8.30
CA GLY A 32 -19.27 27.03 8.47
C GLY A 32 -17.77 26.99 8.78
N ALA A 33 -17.11 25.85 8.59
CA ALA A 33 -15.66 25.74 8.78
C ALA A 33 -14.85 26.43 7.66
N ILE A 34 -15.47 26.62 6.50
CA ILE A 34 -14.95 27.41 5.38
C ILE A 34 -16.04 28.35 4.81
N ASP A 35 -15.64 29.51 4.35
CA ASP A 35 -16.56 30.51 3.78
C ASP A 35 -16.90 30.25 2.30
N ARG A 36 -16.08 29.49 1.60
CA ARG A 36 -16.23 29.18 0.20
C ARG A 36 -15.81 27.73 -0.08
N MET A 37 -16.68 26.99 -0.74
CA MET A 37 -16.44 25.61 -1.16
C MET A 37 -15.45 25.57 -2.33
N GLY A 38 -14.38 24.75 -2.20
CA GLY A 38 -13.41 24.47 -3.25
C GLY A 38 -13.97 23.48 -4.28
N LYS A 39 -13.25 23.35 -5.39
CA LYS A 39 -13.54 22.37 -6.45
C LYS A 39 -12.25 21.68 -6.87
N ASN A 40 -12.29 20.37 -7.05
CA ASN A 40 -11.14 19.61 -7.50
C ASN A 40 -10.58 20.13 -8.84
N ALA A 41 -11.46 20.45 -9.79
CA ALA A 41 -11.09 20.98 -11.10
C ALA A 41 -10.33 22.34 -11.02
N ASP A 42 -10.60 23.13 -9.99
CA ASP A 42 -9.95 24.41 -9.75
C ASP A 42 -8.68 24.27 -8.89
N GLY A 43 -8.36 23.06 -8.38
CA GLY A 43 -7.20 22.78 -7.53
C GLY A 43 -7.18 23.54 -6.21
N ASN A 44 -8.36 23.88 -5.65
CA ASN A 44 -8.51 24.74 -4.49
C ASN A 44 -9.30 24.11 -3.33
N THR A 45 -9.44 22.79 -3.31
CA THR A 45 -10.04 22.06 -2.19
C THR A 45 -9.11 22.08 -0.97
N VAL A 46 -9.67 21.92 0.21
CA VAL A 46 -8.91 21.86 1.47
C VAL A 46 -8.09 20.56 1.55
N SER A 47 -8.64 19.45 1.05
CA SER A 47 -8.04 18.13 1.15
C SER A 47 -6.89 17.91 0.16
N ASP A 48 -7.08 18.27 -1.12
CA ASP A 48 -6.10 18.03 -2.19
C ASP A 48 -5.18 19.26 -2.35
N TYR A 49 -4.23 19.42 -1.44
CA TYR A 49 -3.35 20.60 -1.39
C TYR A 49 -1.91 20.33 -1.84
N ASP A 50 -1.50 19.07 -2.01
CA ASP A 50 -0.18 18.71 -2.55
C ASP A 50 -0.12 19.13 -4.03
N PRO A 51 0.96 19.77 -4.50
CA PRO A 51 1.13 20.13 -5.91
C PRO A 51 0.91 18.97 -6.89
N GLU A 52 1.23 17.74 -6.48
CA GLU A 52 0.99 16.55 -7.29
C GLU A 52 -0.50 16.18 -7.37
N GLU A 53 -1.26 16.36 -6.29
CA GLU A 53 -2.71 16.16 -6.26
C GLU A 53 -3.41 17.16 -7.17
N ILE A 54 -3.03 18.45 -7.06
CA ILE A 54 -3.55 19.53 -7.89
C ILE A 54 -3.24 19.29 -9.37
N ARG A 55 -1.98 18.98 -9.69
CA ARG A 55 -1.54 18.74 -11.07
C ARG A 55 -2.25 17.57 -11.74
N ARG A 56 -2.51 16.51 -10.98
CA ARG A 56 -3.11 15.27 -11.48
C ARG A 56 -4.62 15.24 -11.33
N ASN A 57 -5.18 16.18 -10.56
CA ASN A 57 -6.58 16.24 -10.19
C ASN A 57 -7.08 14.93 -9.52
N ILE A 58 -6.24 14.35 -8.65
CA ILE A 58 -6.52 13.16 -7.84
C ILE A 58 -5.93 13.29 -6.45
N SER A 59 -6.59 12.72 -5.45
CA SER A 59 -6.04 12.58 -4.10
C SER A 59 -4.95 11.50 -4.09
N ILE A 60 -3.82 11.78 -3.47
CA ILE A 60 -2.64 10.89 -3.36
C ILE A 60 -2.42 10.47 -1.91
N SER A 61 -2.73 11.36 -0.97
CA SER A 61 -2.46 11.19 0.45
C SER A 61 -3.74 11.47 1.25
N THR A 62 -3.88 10.86 2.41
CA THR A 62 -5.00 11.14 3.32
C THR A 62 -4.86 12.52 3.94
N SER A 63 -5.90 13.33 3.87
CA SER A 63 -6.00 14.65 4.48
C SER A 63 -6.93 14.65 5.70
N VAL A 64 -6.55 15.37 6.75
CA VAL A 64 -7.38 15.54 7.95
C VAL A 64 -8.17 16.83 7.84
N ILE A 65 -9.47 16.76 8.06
CA ILE A 65 -10.42 17.85 7.96
C ILE A 65 -11.28 17.87 9.23
N PRO A 66 -10.93 18.69 10.25
CA PRO A 66 -11.71 18.79 11.47
C PRO A 66 -12.95 19.69 11.24
N ILE A 67 -14.07 19.22 11.74
CA ILE A 67 -15.36 19.91 11.75
C ILE A 67 -15.83 20.04 13.19
N GLU A 68 -16.28 21.21 13.59
CA GLU A 68 -16.91 21.46 14.89
C GLU A 68 -18.40 21.68 14.69
N TYR A 69 -19.22 20.78 15.21
CA TYR A 69 -20.66 20.81 15.03
C TYR A 69 -21.40 20.28 16.25
N HIS A 70 -22.41 20.99 16.75
CA HIS A 70 -23.23 20.61 17.94
C HIS A 70 -22.40 20.10 19.13
N ASN A 71 -21.35 20.85 19.54
CA ASN A 71 -20.41 20.49 20.58
C ASN A 71 -19.61 19.18 20.32
N THR A 72 -19.64 18.67 19.10
CA THR A 72 -18.88 17.49 18.68
C THR A 72 -17.77 17.92 17.72
N LYS A 73 -16.59 17.36 17.90
CA LYS A 73 -15.48 17.46 16.95
C LYS A 73 -15.46 16.22 16.06
N ILE A 74 -15.60 16.43 14.77
CA ILE A 74 -15.58 15.37 13.76
C ILE A 74 -14.26 15.51 12.99
N ASN A 75 -13.35 14.56 13.14
CA ASN A 75 -12.15 14.48 12.33
C ASN A 75 -12.47 13.63 11.08
N VAL A 76 -12.66 14.28 9.94
CA VAL A 76 -12.88 13.63 8.66
C VAL A 76 -11.52 13.37 8.01
N LEU A 77 -11.23 12.13 7.67
CA LEU A 77 -10.04 11.71 6.95
C LEU A 77 -10.45 11.45 5.49
N ASP A 78 -10.15 12.40 4.62
CA ASP A 78 -10.40 12.25 3.18
C ASP A 78 -9.29 11.40 2.56
N THR A 79 -9.64 10.24 1.99
CA THR A 79 -8.69 9.25 1.50
C THR A 79 -8.61 9.21 -0.03
N PRO A 80 -7.45 8.85 -0.60
CA PRO A 80 -7.35 8.61 -2.03
C PRO A 80 -8.24 7.45 -2.49
N GLY A 81 -8.81 7.59 -3.69
CA GLY A 81 -9.62 6.53 -4.32
C GLY A 81 -8.85 5.67 -5.32
N GLY A 82 -7.63 6.06 -5.67
CA GLY A 82 -6.75 5.31 -6.57
C GLY A 82 -6.09 4.12 -5.87
N PHE A 83 -6.05 2.97 -6.52
CA PHE A 83 -5.49 1.73 -5.92
C PHE A 83 -4.00 1.83 -5.62
N ASP A 84 -3.28 2.67 -6.36
CA ASP A 84 -1.84 2.91 -6.16
C ASP A 84 -1.54 3.61 -4.83
N PHE A 85 -2.53 4.27 -4.25
CA PHE A 85 -2.40 5.02 -2.99
C PHE A 85 -3.13 4.35 -1.82
N SER A 86 -3.37 3.05 -1.93
CA SER A 86 -4.05 2.26 -0.88
C SER A 86 -3.28 2.23 0.45
N GLY A 87 -1.97 2.50 0.45
CA GLY A 87 -1.20 2.70 1.68
C GLY A 87 -1.78 3.81 2.56
N ALA A 88 -2.10 4.97 1.97
CA ALA A 88 -2.73 6.08 2.68
C ALA A 88 -4.15 5.75 3.19
N VAL A 89 -4.88 4.86 2.49
CA VAL A 89 -6.16 4.33 2.97
C VAL A 89 -5.98 3.48 4.23
N MET A 90 -4.92 2.63 4.28
CA MET A 90 -4.62 1.82 5.47
C MET A 90 -4.26 2.67 6.69
N GLU A 91 -3.55 3.78 6.47
CA GLU A 91 -3.25 4.77 7.50
C GLU A 91 -4.52 5.42 8.07
N ALA A 92 -5.43 5.86 7.19
CA ALA A 92 -6.72 6.44 7.59
C ALA A 92 -7.60 5.45 8.37
N LEU A 93 -7.71 4.21 7.88
CA LEU A 93 -8.44 3.14 8.56
C LEU A 93 -7.89 2.86 9.97
N ARG A 94 -6.57 3.04 10.17
CA ARG A 94 -5.93 2.85 11.47
C ARG A 94 -6.24 3.97 12.46
N ALA A 95 -6.46 5.18 11.94
CA ALA A 95 -6.76 6.36 12.73
C ALA A 95 -8.27 6.55 13.00
N SER A 96 -9.15 6.01 12.15
CA SER A 96 -10.60 6.20 12.23
C SER A 96 -11.27 5.20 13.16
N ASP A 97 -12.46 5.56 13.66
CA ASP A 97 -13.33 4.70 14.48
C ASP A 97 -14.56 4.23 13.68
N ALA A 98 -14.87 4.92 12.57
CA ALA A 98 -15.91 4.57 11.63
C ALA A 98 -15.55 5.02 10.20
N ALA A 99 -16.31 4.54 9.22
CA ALA A 99 -16.12 4.90 7.82
C ALA A 99 -17.42 5.39 7.16
N ILE A 100 -17.28 6.23 6.14
CA ILE A 100 -18.35 6.54 5.19
C ILE A 100 -17.90 6.04 3.82
N LEU A 101 -18.62 5.06 3.31
CA LEU A 101 -18.36 4.46 2.00
C LEU A 101 -19.13 5.24 0.94
N VAL A 102 -18.41 5.96 0.10
CA VAL A 102 -18.96 6.84 -0.92
C VAL A 102 -19.00 6.15 -2.28
N LEU A 103 -20.20 6.06 -2.87
CA LEU A 103 -20.38 5.59 -4.24
C LEU A 103 -21.29 6.56 -5.01
N SER A 104 -21.11 6.62 -6.33
CA SER A 104 -21.89 7.50 -7.21
C SER A 104 -23.19 6.82 -7.62
N ALA A 105 -24.31 7.52 -7.57
CA ALA A 105 -25.59 7.04 -8.11
C ALA A 105 -25.54 6.76 -9.63
N LYS A 106 -24.54 7.29 -10.32
CA LYS A 106 -24.31 7.08 -11.75
C LYS A 106 -23.51 5.82 -12.04
N ASP A 107 -22.47 5.53 -11.23
CA ASP A 107 -21.52 4.43 -11.46
C ASP A 107 -21.92 3.16 -10.71
N GLY A 108 -22.79 3.27 -9.69
CA GLY A 108 -23.21 2.16 -8.85
C GLY A 108 -22.07 1.56 -8.04
N ILE A 109 -22.14 0.24 -7.79
CA ILE A 109 -21.11 -0.49 -7.03
C ILE A 109 -19.86 -0.68 -7.89
N THR A 110 -18.80 0.00 -7.53
CA THR A 110 -17.48 -0.07 -8.18
C THR A 110 -16.52 -0.94 -7.38
N VAL A 111 -15.42 -1.38 -8.02
CA VAL A 111 -14.37 -2.16 -7.34
C VAL A 111 -13.78 -1.42 -6.14
N GLY A 112 -13.62 -0.10 -6.21
CA GLY A 112 -13.13 0.68 -5.07
C GLY A 112 -14.10 0.67 -3.90
N PHE A 113 -15.41 0.62 -4.15
CA PHE A 113 -16.42 0.44 -3.12
C PHE A 113 -16.37 -0.97 -2.51
N GLU A 114 -16.27 -2.02 -3.36
CA GLU A 114 -16.13 -3.41 -2.89
C GLU A 114 -14.91 -3.59 -1.98
N LYS A 115 -13.76 -3.03 -2.35
CA LYS A 115 -12.54 -3.05 -1.53
C LYS A 115 -12.71 -2.27 -0.22
N ALA A 116 -13.33 -1.09 -0.27
CA ALA A 116 -13.62 -0.30 0.92
C ALA A 116 -14.53 -1.07 1.90
N TRP A 117 -15.54 -1.76 1.36
CA TRP A 117 -16.40 -2.62 2.15
C TRP A 117 -15.61 -3.75 2.83
N ALA A 118 -14.77 -4.48 2.06
CA ALA A 118 -13.93 -5.55 2.58
C ALA A 118 -12.96 -5.07 3.67
N TYR A 119 -12.35 -3.90 3.52
CA TYR A 119 -11.48 -3.30 4.53
C TYR A 119 -12.22 -3.03 5.86
N CYS A 120 -13.48 -2.59 5.76
CA CYS A 120 -14.31 -2.37 6.95
C CYS A 120 -14.72 -3.70 7.59
N GLU A 121 -15.03 -4.74 6.81
CA GLU A 121 -15.35 -6.07 7.33
C GLU A 121 -14.18 -6.71 8.07
N GLU A 122 -12.98 -6.67 7.48
CA GLU A 122 -11.77 -7.19 8.12
C GLU A 122 -11.48 -6.57 9.49
N ARG A 123 -11.92 -5.31 9.67
CA ARG A 123 -11.66 -4.54 10.88
C ARG A 123 -12.84 -4.46 11.82
N ASN A 124 -13.96 -5.06 11.48
CA ASN A 124 -15.24 -4.88 12.17
C ASN A 124 -15.54 -3.38 12.38
N MET A 125 -15.36 -2.58 11.32
CA MET A 125 -15.49 -1.13 11.38
C MET A 125 -16.94 -0.69 11.14
N PRO A 126 -17.56 0.06 12.06
CA PRO A 126 -18.83 0.73 11.85
C PRO A 126 -18.80 1.62 10.62
N ARG A 127 -19.90 1.63 9.84
CA ARG A 127 -19.89 2.34 8.57
C ARG A 127 -21.26 2.82 8.13
N PHE A 128 -21.25 3.94 7.43
CA PHE A 128 -22.36 4.44 6.61
C PHE A 128 -22.08 4.21 5.14
N VAL A 129 -23.13 4.20 4.34
CA VAL A 129 -23.06 4.25 2.89
C VAL A 129 -23.60 5.60 2.43
N TYR A 130 -22.88 6.31 1.57
CA TYR A 130 -23.31 7.58 1.01
C TYR A 130 -23.40 7.49 -0.52
N ILE A 131 -24.60 7.55 -1.06
CA ILE A 131 -24.87 7.58 -2.50
C ILE A 131 -24.78 9.03 -2.95
N SER A 132 -23.67 9.38 -3.57
CA SER A 132 -23.35 10.72 -4.06
C SER A 132 -23.89 10.97 -5.47
N LYS A 133 -23.81 12.23 -5.92
CA LYS A 133 -24.10 12.63 -7.32
C LYS A 133 -25.51 12.31 -7.78
N VAL A 134 -26.47 12.35 -6.88
CA VAL A 134 -27.88 12.07 -7.21
C VAL A 134 -28.49 13.12 -8.13
N ASP A 135 -27.84 14.26 -8.30
CA ASP A 135 -28.19 15.39 -9.13
C ASP A 135 -27.57 15.36 -10.54
N GLU A 136 -26.67 14.42 -10.82
CA GLU A 136 -26.05 14.29 -12.14
C GLU A 136 -26.99 13.59 -13.14
N ASP A 137 -26.83 13.93 -14.41
CA ASP A 137 -27.52 13.24 -15.50
C ASP A 137 -27.16 11.74 -15.53
N ASN A 138 -28.17 10.89 -15.77
CA ASN A 138 -28.06 9.42 -15.74
C ASN A 138 -27.72 8.83 -14.36
N SER A 139 -27.95 9.56 -13.26
CA SER A 139 -27.92 9.00 -11.92
C SER A 139 -29.18 8.21 -11.62
N ASP A 140 -29.05 7.04 -10.99
CA ASP A 140 -30.17 6.22 -10.54
C ASP A 140 -29.94 5.73 -9.11
N TYR A 141 -30.55 6.45 -8.16
CA TYR A 141 -30.49 6.09 -6.74
C TYR A 141 -31.12 4.72 -6.49
N ASN A 142 -32.31 4.46 -7.07
CA ASN A 142 -33.06 3.25 -6.80
C ASN A 142 -32.30 2.00 -7.29
N ALA A 143 -31.76 2.04 -8.52
CA ALA A 143 -30.94 0.97 -9.05
C ALA A 143 -29.70 0.72 -8.16
N THR A 144 -29.01 1.80 -7.75
CA THR A 144 -27.83 1.72 -6.88
C THR A 144 -28.18 1.15 -5.49
N PHE A 145 -29.27 1.63 -4.88
CA PHE A 145 -29.73 1.16 -3.58
C PHE A 145 -30.15 -0.32 -3.62
N ASN A 146 -30.91 -0.72 -4.64
CA ASN A 146 -31.33 -2.12 -4.80
C ASN A 146 -30.12 -3.05 -5.02
N ALA A 147 -29.13 -2.64 -5.80
CA ALA A 147 -27.90 -3.38 -5.99
C ALA A 147 -27.11 -3.57 -4.67
N LEU A 148 -27.11 -2.53 -3.81
CA LEU A 148 -26.51 -2.62 -2.47
C LEU A 148 -27.24 -3.66 -1.60
N ARG A 149 -28.58 -3.64 -1.58
CA ARG A 149 -29.40 -4.60 -0.82
C ARG A 149 -29.26 -6.02 -1.35
N GLU A 150 -29.23 -6.19 -2.65
CA GLU A 150 -29.01 -7.50 -3.28
C GLU A 150 -27.65 -8.11 -2.87
N LYS A 151 -26.61 -7.29 -2.87
CA LYS A 151 -25.24 -7.75 -2.58
C LYS A 151 -24.93 -7.90 -1.10
N TYR A 152 -25.38 -6.97 -0.25
CA TYR A 152 -25.00 -6.89 1.16
C TYR A 152 -26.15 -7.20 2.13
N GLY A 153 -27.33 -7.47 1.61
CA GLY A 153 -28.48 -7.94 2.39
C GLY A 153 -29.32 -6.83 3.02
N ASN A 154 -30.29 -7.25 3.85
CA ASN A 154 -31.27 -6.36 4.47
C ASN A 154 -30.70 -5.41 5.53
N LYS A 155 -29.46 -5.62 5.97
CA LYS A 155 -28.74 -4.68 6.84
C LYS A 155 -28.50 -3.30 6.22
N ILE A 156 -28.69 -3.19 4.91
CA ILE A 156 -28.65 -1.91 4.16
C ILE A 156 -29.98 -1.20 4.34
N ALA A 157 -30.00 -0.12 5.12
CA ALA A 157 -31.22 0.58 5.51
C ALA A 157 -31.20 2.05 5.08
N PRO A 158 -32.19 2.54 4.33
CA PRO A 158 -32.25 3.92 3.85
C PRO A 158 -32.67 4.86 4.98
N VAL A 159 -31.80 5.81 5.32
CA VAL A 159 -32.07 6.88 6.28
C VAL A 159 -32.43 8.18 5.57
N ILE A 160 -31.74 8.49 4.48
CA ILE A 160 -32.03 9.65 3.64
C ILE A 160 -32.31 9.18 2.22
N VAL A 161 -33.47 9.56 1.68
CA VAL A 161 -33.91 9.21 0.33
C VAL A 161 -34.17 10.46 -0.51
N PRO A 162 -33.92 10.45 -1.83
CA PRO A 162 -34.12 11.62 -2.68
C PRO A 162 -35.58 11.78 -3.13
N ILE A 163 -35.99 13.04 -3.40
CA ILE A 163 -37.25 13.43 -4.03
C ILE A 163 -36.95 13.79 -5.48
N TRP A 164 -37.73 13.27 -6.42
CA TRP A 164 -37.62 13.57 -7.85
C TRP A 164 -38.85 14.35 -8.35
N ASP A 165 -38.59 15.24 -9.28
CA ASP A 165 -39.67 15.83 -10.08
C ASP A 165 -40.11 14.89 -11.23
N ALA A 166 -41.10 15.33 -12.00
CA ALA A 166 -41.60 14.58 -13.15
C ALA A 166 -40.57 14.35 -14.28
N SER A 167 -39.44 15.06 -14.24
CA SER A 167 -38.32 14.94 -15.19
C SER A 167 -37.20 14.03 -14.66
N HIS A 168 -37.42 13.31 -13.55
CA HIS A 168 -36.43 12.51 -12.80
C HIS A 168 -35.23 13.32 -12.30
N LYS A 169 -35.39 14.62 -12.09
CA LYS A 169 -34.35 15.45 -11.46
C LYS A 169 -34.58 15.50 -9.95
N VAL A 170 -33.51 15.32 -9.18
CA VAL A 170 -33.58 15.42 -7.72
C VAL A 170 -33.81 16.86 -7.28
N THR A 171 -34.92 17.11 -6.55
CA THR A 171 -35.33 18.41 -6.05
C THR A 171 -35.20 18.56 -4.54
N GLY A 172 -35.17 17.45 -3.82
CA GLY A 172 -35.09 17.43 -2.37
C GLY A 172 -34.68 16.06 -1.83
N ILE A 173 -34.73 15.94 -0.53
CA ILE A 173 -34.44 14.69 0.22
C ILE A 173 -35.44 14.56 1.36
N ILE A 174 -35.65 13.32 1.79
CA ILE A 174 -36.48 12.97 2.94
C ILE A 174 -35.65 12.28 3.98
N ASP A 175 -35.76 12.72 5.23
CA ASP A 175 -35.31 12.03 6.40
C ASP A 175 -36.38 11.03 6.82
N VAL A 176 -36.10 9.75 6.64
CA VAL A 176 -37.01 8.65 6.95
C VAL A 176 -37.28 8.53 8.44
N LEU A 177 -36.31 8.84 9.30
CA LEU A 177 -36.43 8.76 10.76
C LEU A 177 -37.42 9.80 11.31
N ASN A 178 -37.29 11.04 10.81
CA ASN A 178 -38.13 12.15 11.23
C ASN A 178 -39.40 12.30 10.40
N LYS A 179 -39.51 11.58 9.27
CA LYS A 179 -40.58 11.73 8.27
C LYS A 179 -40.69 13.18 7.79
N ARG A 180 -39.56 13.85 7.53
CA ARG A 180 -39.49 15.26 7.10
C ARG A 180 -38.73 15.37 5.78
N ALA A 181 -39.21 16.31 4.94
CA ALA A 181 -38.61 16.58 3.65
C ALA A 181 -37.89 17.94 3.64
N TYR A 182 -36.81 17.99 2.88
CA TYR A 182 -35.97 19.18 2.77
C TYR A 182 -35.49 19.40 1.35
N GLU A 183 -35.39 20.69 0.98
CA GLU A 183 -34.71 21.11 -0.25
C GLU A 183 -33.62 22.13 0.05
N MET A 184 -32.76 22.36 -0.93
CA MET A 184 -31.72 23.39 -0.84
C MET A 184 -32.14 24.64 -1.62
N ARG A 185 -32.30 25.78 -0.92
CA ARG A 185 -32.50 27.11 -1.52
C ARG A 185 -31.31 28.00 -1.23
N SER A 186 -30.57 28.41 -2.26
CA SER A 186 -29.37 29.23 -2.11
C SER A 186 -28.38 28.67 -1.05
N LEU A 187 -28.10 27.37 -1.12
CA LEU A 187 -27.24 26.60 -0.21
C LEU A 187 -27.73 26.62 1.26
N LYS A 188 -29.00 26.85 1.51
CA LYS A 188 -29.62 26.72 2.83
C LYS A 188 -30.64 25.60 2.83
N ARG A 189 -30.62 24.77 3.87
CA ARG A 189 -31.62 23.71 4.09
C ARG A 189 -32.96 24.36 4.45
N VAL A 190 -34.00 24.03 3.71
CA VAL A 190 -35.39 24.51 3.91
C VAL A 190 -36.28 23.29 4.03
N GLU A 191 -37.09 23.23 5.10
CA GLU A 191 -38.08 22.18 5.29
C GLU A 191 -39.26 22.42 4.33
N ILE A 192 -39.75 21.35 3.73
CA ILE A 192 -40.90 21.32 2.82
C ILE A 192 -41.85 20.20 3.24
N ASP A 193 -43.06 20.23 2.74
CA ASP A 193 -44.04 19.16 2.94
C ASP A 193 -43.55 17.87 2.24
N VAL A 194 -43.80 16.73 2.88
CA VAL A 194 -43.53 15.43 2.25
C VAL A 194 -44.49 15.23 1.08
N PRO A 195 -43.99 14.87 -0.13
CA PRO A 195 -44.84 14.57 -1.25
C PRO A 195 -45.78 13.39 -0.99
N GLU A 196 -47.07 13.53 -1.28
CA GLU A 196 -48.10 12.49 -1.00
C GLU A 196 -47.76 11.14 -1.66
N ASP A 197 -47.13 11.14 -2.83
CA ASP A 197 -46.71 9.93 -3.54
C ASP A 197 -45.52 9.20 -2.87
N LYS A 198 -44.89 9.79 -1.87
CA LYS A 198 -43.75 9.22 -1.11
C LYS A 198 -44.15 8.73 0.27
N GLU A 199 -45.27 9.09 0.81
CA GLU A 199 -45.67 8.76 2.18
C GLU A 199 -45.65 7.25 2.45
N SER A 200 -46.23 6.44 1.57
CA SER A 200 -46.27 4.98 1.73
C SER A 200 -44.86 4.32 1.72
N VAL A 201 -43.96 4.82 0.85
CA VAL A 201 -42.57 4.31 0.79
C VAL A 201 -41.76 4.70 2.02
N ILE A 202 -41.99 5.90 2.54
CA ILE A 202 -41.36 6.38 3.76
C ILE A 202 -41.81 5.56 4.98
N GLU A 203 -43.11 5.23 5.05
CA GLU A 203 -43.63 4.38 6.10
C GLU A 203 -43.02 3.00 6.04
N GLU A 204 -42.96 2.36 4.87
CA GLU A 204 -42.29 1.05 4.68
C GLU A 204 -40.83 1.10 5.15
N PHE A 205 -40.05 2.13 4.76
CA PHE A 205 -38.67 2.27 5.21
C PHE A 205 -38.53 2.59 6.69
N ASN A 206 -39.42 3.40 7.25
CA ASN A 206 -39.44 3.69 8.68
C ASN A 206 -39.77 2.44 9.50
N ASP A 207 -40.70 1.62 9.04
CA ASP A 207 -41.04 0.36 9.71
C ASP A 207 -39.87 -0.65 9.64
N ALA A 208 -39.17 -0.72 8.51
CA ALA A 208 -37.95 -1.53 8.41
C ALA A 208 -36.82 -1.04 9.35
N LEU A 209 -36.70 0.29 9.57
CA LEU A 209 -35.79 0.84 10.57
C LEU A 209 -36.24 0.54 12.00
N LYS A 210 -37.56 0.56 12.29
CA LYS A 210 -38.12 0.16 13.60
C LYS A 210 -37.84 -1.31 13.89
N GLU A 211 -38.03 -2.20 12.91
CA GLU A 211 -37.71 -3.62 13.04
C GLU A 211 -36.22 -3.84 13.39
N ALA A 212 -35.32 -3.16 12.67
CA ALA A 212 -33.87 -3.21 12.94
C ALA A 212 -33.51 -2.66 14.34
N VAL A 213 -34.21 -1.63 14.82
CA VAL A 213 -34.06 -1.09 16.17
C VAL A 213 -34.60 -2.08 17.21
N ALA A 214 -35.74 -2.71 16.96
CA ALA A 214 -36.33 -3.70 17.84
C ALA A 214 -35.39 -4.89 18.08
N GLU A 215 -34.64 -5.33 17.05
CA GLU A 215 -33.65 -6.41 17.18
C GLU A 215 -32.49 -6.08 18.14
N THR A 216 -32.28 -4.83 18.52
CA THR A 216 -31.17 -4.41 19.41
C THR A 216 -31.48 -4.52 20.90
N ASP A 217 -32.77 -4.65 21.30
CA ASP A 217 -33.19 -4.67 22.70
C ASP A 217 -34.50 -5.47 22.87
N GLU A 218 -34.54 -6.39 23.86
CA GLU A 218 -35.71 -7.25 24.14
C GLU A 218 -36.99 -6.45 24.40
N ALA A 219 -36.90 -5.35 25.16
CA ALA A 219 -38.07 -4.55 25.50
C ALA A 219 -38.61 -3.76 24.31
N LEU A 220 -37.72 -3.35 23.39
CA LEU A 220 -38.13 -2.74 22.09
C LEU A 220 -38.74 -3.79 21.19
N MET A 221 -38.25 -5.01 21.20
CA MET A 221 -38.81 -6.12 20.41
C MET A 221 -40.25 -6.45 20.86
N ASP A 222 -40.49 -6.55 22.16
CA ASP A 222 -41.85 -6.79 22.70
C ASP A 222 -42.82 -5.68 22.26
N ARG A 223 -42.42 -4.42 22.36
CA ARG A 223 -43.23 -3.27 21.94
C ARG A 223 -43.49 -3.23 20.45
N PHE A 224 -42.51 -3.64 19.63
CA PHE A 224 -42.66 -3.73 18.20
C PHE A 224 -43.76 -4.75 17.81
N PHE A 225 -43.77 -5.90 18.47
CA PHE A 225 -44.82 -6.90 18.25
C PHE A 225 -46.20 -6.48 18.77
N GLU A 226 -46.25 -5.60 19.80
CA GLU A 226 -47.49 -4.99 20.27
C GLU A 226 -48.01 -3.89 19.33
N GLY A 227 -47.20 -3.45 18.38
CA GLY A 227 -47.52 -2.40 17.42
C GLY A 227 -47.31 -0.99 17.94
N ASP A 228 -46.51 -0.82 19.00
CA ASP A 228 -46.18 0.47 19.58
C ASP A 228 -45.14 1.23 18.74
N ASP A 229 -45.33 2.54 18.65
CA ASP A 229 -44.35 3.43 18.04
C ASP A 229 -43.15 3.68 18.95
N PHE A 230 -41.97 3.84 18.34
CA PHE A 230 -40.75 4.25 19.05
C PHE A 230 -40.61 5.77 19.02
N THR A 231 -40.11 6.33 20.13
CA THR A 231 -39.70 7.72 20.16
C THR A 231 -38.46 7.94 19.29
N TYR A 232 -38.25 9.14 18.79
CA TYR A 232 -37.03 9.49 18.04
C TYR A 232 -35.74 9.12 18.78
N ARG A 233 -35.73 9.31 20.11
CA ARG A 233 -34.57 8.97 20.95
C ARG A 233 -34.32 7.47 21.01
N GLU A 234 -35.34 6.64 21.11
CA GLU A 234 -35.23 5.17 21.06
C GLU A 234 -34.71 4.72 19.68
N MET A 235 -35.25 5.30 18.59
CA MET A 235 -34.76 5.05 17.25
C MET A 235 -33.27 5.35 17.12
N ILE A 236 -32.82 6.55 17.52
CA ILE A 236 -31.40 6.94 17.47
C ILE A 236 -30.54 6.00 18.31
N THR A 237 -30.98 5.65 19.53
CA THR A 237 -30.20 4.77 20.43
C THR A 237 -30.06 3.36 19.84
N GLY A 238 -31.16 2.80 19.34
CA GLY A 238 -31.14 1.48 18.70
C GLY A 238 -30.33 1.46 17.38
N LEU A 239 -30.48 2.47 16.54
CA LEU A 239 -29.68 2.58 15.31
C LEU A 239 -28.19 2.75 15.63
N HIS A 240 -27.83 3.56 16.62
CA HIS A 240 -26.45 3.68 17.08
C HIS A 240 -25.88 2.32 17.50
N GLN A 241 -26.63 1.56 18.30
CA GLN A 241 -26.23 0.21 18.72
C GLN A 241 -26.09 -0.74 17.51
N GLY A 242 -27.06 -0.74 16.59
CA GLY A 242 -27.02 -1.55 15.38
C GLY A 242 -25.83 -1.23 14.46
N VAL A 243 -25.48 0.05 14.32
CA VAL A 243 -24.28 0.49 13.57
C VAL A 243 -23.01 0.00 14.26
N LYS A 244 -22.92 0.14 15.57
CA LYS A 244 -21.79 -0.29 16.39
C LYS A 244 -21.57 -1.80 16.33
N GLU A 245 -22.64 -2.58 16.37
CA GLU A 245 -22.63 -4.06 16.33
C GLU A 245 -22.58 -4.63 14.90
N LEU A 246 -22.57 -3.78 13.88
CA LEU A 246 -22.54 -4.16 12.46
C LEU A 246 -23.77 -4.96 12.02
N SER A 247 -24.88 -4.81 12.73
CA SER A 247 -26.17 -5.39 12.36
C SER A 247 -26.92 -4.50 11.36
N LEU A 248 -26.57 -3.20 11.27
CA LEU A 248 -27.20 -2.22 10.42
C LEU A 248 -26.17 -1.29 9.73
N PHE A 249 -26.40 -0.98 8.46
CA PHE A 249 -25.60 -0.04 7.67
C PHE A 249 -26.50 1.05 7.06
N PRO A 250 -26.60 2.22 7.71
CA PRO A 250 -27.39 3.34 7.25
C PRO A 250 -26.93 3.85 5.87
N VAL A 251 -27.90 4.10 4.99
CA VAL A 251 -27.68 4.66 3.64
C VAL A 251 -28.18 6.09 3.60
N PHE A 252 -27.29 6.97 3.18
CA PHE A 252 -27.53 8.38 2.94
C PHE A 252 -27.38 8.67 1.45
N CYS A 253 -27.96 9.77 1.01
CA CYS A 253 -27.75 10.24 -0.36
C CYS A 253 -27.65 11.76 -0.42
N GLY A 254 -27.09 12.26 -1.51
CA GLY A 254 -27.02 13.69 -1.73
C GLY A 254 -26.13 14.12 -2.88
N SER A 255 -25.95 15.44 -2.97
CA SER A 255 -25.04 16.10 -3.89
C SER A 255 -24.11 17.04 -3.15
N ALA A 256 -22.81 16.81 -3.28
CA ALA A 256 -21.80 17.71 -2.73
C ALA A 256 -21.80 19.08 -3.40
N VAL A 257 -22.12 19.16 -4.69
CA VAL A 257 -22.12 20.42 -5.46
C VAL A 257 -23.25 21.35 -5.03
N THR A 258 -24.43 20.80 -4.79
CA THR A 258 -25.61 21.55 -4.30
C THR A 258 -25.71 21.57 -2.78
N CYS A 259 -24.84 20.86 -2.08
CA CYS A 259 -24.87 20.62 -0.63
C CYS A 259 -26.15 19.90 -0.15
N LEU A 260 -26.90 19.28 -1.05
CA LEU A 260 -28.10 18.52 -0.72
C LEU A 260 -27.70 17.27 0.10
N GLY A 261 -28.29 17.10 1.28
CA GLY A 261 -28.02 15.98 2.18
C GLY A 261 -26.78 16.11 3.07
N SER A 262 -25.87 17.07 2.79
CA SER A 262 -24.61 17.18 3.53
C SER A 262 -24.78 17.48 5.01
N LEU A 263 -25.65 18.44 5.36
CA LEU A 263 -25.87 18.80 6.77
C LEU A 263 -26.59 17.69 7.53
N MET A 264 -27.50 16.97 6.87
CA MET A 264 -28.19 15.82 7.49
C MET A 264 -27.23 14.67 7.73
N LEU A 265 -26.27 14.45 6.84
CA LEU A 265 -25.21 13.47 7.08
C LEU A 265 -24.40 13.84 8.32
N VAL A 266 -24.08 15.13 8.53
CA VAL A 266 -23.37 15.58 9.75
C VAL A 266 -24.21 15.36 11.01
N ASP A 267 -25.51 15.65 10.97
CA ASP A 267 -26.45 15.38 12.08
C ASP A 267 -26.36 13.90 12.48
N HIS A 268 -26.48 12.99 11.51
CA HIS A 268 -26.43 11.55 11.78
C HIS A 268 -25.03 11.00 12.10
N ILE A 269 -23.94 11.63 11.64
CA ILE A 269 -22.58 11.30 12.11
C ILE A 269 -22.48 11.52 13.63
N VAL A 270 -23.01 12.62 14.12
CA VAL A 270 -23.01 12.93 15.57
C VAL A 270 -23.84 11.92 16.35
N ASP A 271 -25.01 11.57 15.84
CA ASP A 271 -26.01 10.77 16.54
C ASP A 271 -25.77 9.26 16.46
N LEU A 272 -25.33 8.74 15.32
CA LEU A 272 -25.31 7.30 15.04
C LEU A 272 -23.90 6.66 15.02
N LEU A 273 -22.84 7.43 14.74
CA LEU A 273 -21.49 6.83 14.72
C LEU A 273 -20.88 6.74 16.13
N PRO A 274 -20.10 5.69 16.41
CA PRO A 274 -19.46 5.51 17.70
C PRO A 274 -18.39 6.56 17.97
N ASN A 275 -18.21 6.88 19.24
CA ASN A 275 -17.08 7.65 19.74
C ASN A 275 -15.82 6.76 19.90
N PRO A 276 -14.63 7.33 20.13
CA PRO A 276 -13.40 6.54 20.22
C PRO A 276 -13.34 5.47 21.32
N VAL A 277 -14.12 5.63 22.42
CA VAL A 277 -14.18 4.63 23.50
C VAL A 277 -15.06 3.42 23.11
N GLU A 278 -16.05 3.65 22.27
CA GLU A 278 -16.93 2.61 21.74
C GLU A 278 -16.35 1.89 20.54
N GLY A 279 -15.24 2.38 20.00
CA GLY A 279 -14.54 1.80 18.84
C GLY A 279 -13.88 0.45 19.16
N ASN A 280 -13.32 -0.16 18.14
CA ASN A 280 -12.70 -1.47 18.25
C ASN A 280 -11.44 -1.47 19.12
N TYR A 281 -11.20 -2.59 19.78
CA TYR A 281 -9.97 -2.83 20.54
C TYR A 281 -8.73 -2.81 19.64
N HIS A 282 -7.65 -2.24 20.19
CA HIS A 282 -6.35 -2.32 19.58
C HIS A 282 -5.55 -3.48 20.18
N LYS A 283 -5.00 -4.36 19.36
CA LYS A 283 -4.05 -5.37 19.84
C LYS A 283 -2.71 -4.70 20.10
N ALA A 284 -2.19 -4.87 21.30
CA ALA A 284 -0.90 -4.36 21.75
C ALA A 284 0.01 -5.48 22.21
N VAL A 285 1.31 -5.28 22.07
CA VAL A 285 2.34 -6.15 22.64
C VAL A 285 2.97 -5.38 23.80
N ASN A 286 2.97 -5.96 24.99
CA ASN A 286 3.61 -5.37 26.17
C ASN A 286 5.14 -5.59 26.17
N ALA A 287 5.84 -5.00 27.14
CA ALA A 287 7.29 -5.09 27.25
C ALA A 287 7.83 -6.54 27.38
N ASP A 288 7.01 -7.45 27.89
CA ASP A 288 7.35 -8.87 28.10
C ASP A 288 7.02 -9.74 26.86
N GLY A 289 6.52 -9.13 25.77
CA GLY A 289 6.13 -9.81 24.53
C GLY A 289 4.74 -10.47 24.57
N GLY A 290 3.98 -10.29 25.64
CA GLY A 290 2.58 -10.73 25.75
C GLY A 290 1.64 -9.86 24.91
N VAL A 291 0.64 -10.48 24.27
CA VAL A 291 -0.40 -9.76 23.53
C VAL A 291 -1.53 -9.40 24.49
N GLU A 292 -1.88 -8.12 24.54
CA GLU A 292 -3.01 -7.61 25.32
C GLU A 292 -3.98 -6.78 24.47
N GLU A 293 -5.20 -6.66 24.92
CA GLU A 293 -6.16 -5.72 24.36
C GLU A 293 -5.91 -4.32 24.93
N PHE A 294 -5.71 -3.36 24.04
CA PHE A 294 -5.53 -1.97 24.40
C PHE A 294 -6.83 -1.21 24.14
N VAL A 295 -7.43 -0.72 25.22
CA VAL A 295 -8.69 0.01 25.17
C VAL A 295 -8.42 1.51 25.25
N VAL A 296 -9.13 2.30 24.47
CA VAL A 296 -9.09 3.76 24.54
C VAL A 296 -9.61 4.21 25.90
N SER A 297 -8.79 4.94 26.67
CA SER A 297 -9.08 5.29 28.06
C SER A 297 -8.76 6.75 28.38
N PRO A 298 -9.75 7.60 28.60
CA PRO A 298 -9.51 9.01 28.95
C PRO A 298 -8.82 9.20 30.30
N GLY A 299 -9.00 8.28 31.24
CA GLY A 299 -8.37 8.32 32.58
C GLY A 299 -7.05 7.56 32.70
N GLY A 300 -6.53 7.00 31.59
CA GLY A 300 -5.30 6.21 31.58
C GLY A 300 -4.03 7.07 31.49
N VAL A 301 -2.88 6.40 31.51
CA VAL A 301 -1.59 7.07 31.23
C VAL A 301 -1.48 7.42 29.77
N PRO A 302 -0.78 8.52 29.38
CA PRO A 302 -0.72 8.97 28.01
C PRO A 302 -0.17 7.91 27.05
N ALA A 303 -0.89 7.67 25.96
CA ALA A 303 -0.44 6.84 24.85
C ALA A 303 -1.04 7.33 23.52
N ALA A 304 -0.22 7.32 22.47
CA ALA A 304 -0.64 7.71 21.13
C ALA A 304 -0.04 6.80 20.06
N PHE A 305 -0.74 6.67 18.95
CA PHE A 305 -0.27 5.96 17.76
C PHE A 305 0.03 6.96 16.64
N VAL A 306 1.20 6.83 16.05
CA VAL A 306 1.63 7.64 14.90
C VAL A 306 1.12 6.96 13.63
N TRP A 307 0.04 7.48 13.07
CA TRP A 307 -0.60 6.85 11.92
C TRP A 307 -0.15 7.41 10.58
N LYS A 308 0.49 8.60 10.56
CA LYS A 308 1.02 9.25 9.36
C LYS A 308 2.17 10.18 9.72
N THR A 309 3.11 10.33 8.79
CA THR A 309 4.20 11.31 8.86
C THR A 309 4.23 12.12 7.57
N VAL A 310 4.45 13.42 7.66
CA VAL A 310 4.63 14.31 6.50
C VAL A 310 5.83 15.22 6.78
N SER A 311 6.66 15.39 5.78
CA SER A 311 7.80 16.33 5.83
C SER A 311 7.61 17.43 4.80
N ASP A 312 7.72 18.68 5.24
CA ASP A 312 7.70 19.85 4.38
C ASP A 312 8.99 20.69 4.57
N GLN A 313 9.02 21.87 3.96
CA GLN A 313 10.15 22.81 4.11
C GLN A 313 10.35 23.36 5.53
N PHE A 314 9.36 23.23 6.40
CA PHE A 314 9.39 23.71 7.80
C PHE A 314 9.76 22.61 8.79
N GLY A 315 9.74 21.34 8.36
CA GLY A 315 10.11 20.19 9.16
C GLY A 315 9.16 19.01 9.02
N LYS A 316 9.31 18.09 9.95
CA LYS A 316 8.52 16.84 10.02
C LYS A 316 7.33 17.02 10.97
N TYR A 317 6.16 16.57 10.52
CA TYR A 317 4.94 16.45 11.32
C TYR A 317 4.59 14.99 11.48
N SER A 318 4.44 14.54 12.73
CA SER A 318 3.95 13.22 13.07
C SER A 318 2.48 13.33 13.47
N PHE A 319 1.59 12.80 12.64
CA PHE A 319 0.16 12.74 12.93
C PHE A 319 -0.13 11.62 13.90
N ILE A 320 -0.78 11.93 15.00
CA ILE A 320 -1.08 11.00 16.07
C ILE A 320 -2.58 10.89 16.33
N LYS A 321 -3.01 9.71 16.77
CA LYS A 321 -4.29 9.51 17.48
C LYS A 321 -3.95 9.25 18.94
N VAL A 322 -4.51 10.06 19.83
CA VAL A 322 -4.36 9.86 21.28
C VAL A 322 -5.28 8.73 21.72
N LEU A 323 -4.72 7.67 22.26
CA LEU A 323 -5.48 6.47 22.65
C LEU A 323 -5.74 6.38 24.14
N SER A 324 -4.92 7.05 24.94
CA SER A 324 -5.06 7.04 26.39
C SER A 324 -4.56 8.35 27.00
N GLY A 325 -5.22 8.83 28.04
CA GLY A 325 -4.88 10.06 28.73
C GLY A 325 -4.96 11.30 27.85
N GLU A 326 -4.19 12.30 28.17
CA GLU A 326 -4.05 13.56 27.42
C GLU A 326 -2.58 13.81 27.10
N ILE A 327 -2.31 14.44 25.97
CA ILE A 327 -0.96 14.86 25.57
C ILE A 327 -0.86 16.38 25.63
N THR A 328 0.14 16.84 26.38
CA THR A 328 0.51 18.26 26.52
C THR A 328 1.99 18.43 26.12
N PRO A 329 2.50 19.65 25.92
CA PRO A 329 3.92 19.89 25.64
C PRO A 329 4.88 19.35 26.70
N ASP A 330 4.40 19.25 27.96
CA ASP A 330 5.18 18.76 29.11
C ASP A 330 5.08 17.24 29.30
N THR A 331 4.28 16.55 28.49
CA THR A 331 4.13 15.10 28.55
C THR A 331 5.40 14.40 28.07
N THR A 332 5.94 13.50 28.89
CA THR A 332 7.09 12.67 28.50
C THR A 332 6.59 11.36 27.90
N LEU A 333 7.00 11.06 26.69
CA LEU A 333 6.66 9.83 25.98
C LEU A 333 7.92 9.05 25.61
N VAL A 334 7.82 7.73 25.61
CA VAL A 334 8.83 6.80 25.10
C VAL A 334 8.32 6.18 23.80
N ASN A 335 9.17 6.14 22.80
CA ASN A 335 8.88 5.42 21.58
C ASN A 335 9.07 3.92 21.82
N ALA A 336 8.00 3.15 21.73
CA ALA A 336 8.02 1.71 22.04
C ALA A 336 8.97 0.91 21.13
N ARG A 337 9.23 1.37 19.89
CA ARG A 337 10.14 0.72 18.95
C ARG A 337 11.62 0.95 19.28
N THR A 338 12.00 2.16 19.70
CA THR A 338 13.39 2.53 19.94
C THR A 338 13.79 2.46 21.42
N GLY A 339 12.81 2.50 22.33
CA GLY A 339 13.03 2.63 23.76
C GLY A 339 13.50 4.02 24.21
N GLU A 340 13.61 4.96 23.27
CA GLU A 340 14.10 6.31 23.57
C GLU A 340 12.98 7.23 24.03
N THR A 341 13.32 8.16 24.91
CA THR A 341 12.41 9.24 25.32
C THR A 341 12.31 10.28 24.21
N GLU A 342 11.07 10.59 23.84
CA GLU A 342 10.78 11.62 22.83
C GLU A 342 10.42 12.94 23.49
N LYS A 343 11.10 14.00 23.05
CA LYS A 343 10.76 15.37 23.44
C LYS A 343 9.69 15.89 22.48
N LEU A 344 8.52 16.22 23.00
CA LEU A 344 7.43 16.73 22.18
C LEU A 344 7.74 18.13 21.64
N GLY A 345 7.48 18.32 20.35
CA GLY A 345 7.45 19.63 19.72
C GLY A 345 6.11 20.33 19.93
N ARG A 346 5.86 21.38 19.13
CA ARG A 346 4.55 22.02 19.10
C ARG A 346 3.49 21.06 18.57
N MET A 347 2.30 21.18 19.14
CA MET A 347 1.16 20.36 18.75
C MET A 347 0.16 21.18 17.95
N TYR A 348 -0.46 20.52 16.98
CA TYR A 348 -1.36 21.17 16.03
C TYR A 348 -2.60 20.34 15.77
N VAL A 349 -3.71 21.02 15.51
CA VAL A 349 -4.85 20.48 14.76
C VAL A 349 -4.65 20.89 13.31
N MET A 350 -4.67 19.91 12.42
CA MET A 350 -4.46 20.12 10.98
C MET A 350 -5.80 20.19 10.26
N CYS A 351 -5.93 21.14 9.31
CA CYS A 351 -7.05 21.23 8.39
C CYS A 351 -6.48 21.34 6.97
N GLY A 352 -6.33 20.22 6.28
CA GLY A 352 -5.54 20.14 5.06
C GLY A 352 -4.14 20.69 5.28
N LYS A 353 -3.77 21.71 4.51
CA LYS A 353 -2.47 22.40 4.64
C LYS A 353 -2.36 23.32 5.86
N LYS A 354 -3.49 23.82 6.36
CA LYS A 354 -3.50 24.76 7.49
C LYS A 354 -3.27 24.04 8.80
N ASN A 355 -2.52 24.65 9.72
CA ASN A 355 -2.31 24.16 11.07
C ASN A 355 -2.76 25.20 12.10
N SER A 356 -3.29 24.73 13.21
CA SER A 356 -3.66 25.57 14.37
C SER A 356 -2.98 24.98 15.60
N GLU A 357 -2.12 25.78 16.26
CA GLU A 357 -1.40 25.34 17.45
C GLU A 357 -2.36 25.12 18.62
N VAL A 358 -2.19 23.98 19.30
CA VAL A 358 -3.00 23.60 20.46
C VAL A 358 -2.10 23.24 21.63
N LYS A 359 -2.63 23.43 22.87
CA LYS A 359 -1.90 23.13 24.10
C LYS A 359 -2.16 21.72 24.63
N VAL A 360 -3.25 21.12 24.20
CA VAL A 360 -3.68 19.77 24.65
C VAL A 360 -4.30 19.03 23.49
N LEU A 361 -3.95 17.75 23.38
CA LEU A 361 -4.67 16.79 22.56
C LEU A 361 -5.33 15.78 23.50
N ALA A 362 -6.66 15.71 23.45
CA ALA A 362 -7.46 14.86 24.33
C ALA A 362 -7.44 13.40 23.86
N CYS A 363 -7.80 12.49 24.77
CA CYS A 363 -8.03 11.09 24.44
C CYS A 363 -9.06 10.96 23.31
N GLY A 364 -8.75 10.13 22.34
CA GLY A 364 -9.56 9.90 21.14
C GLY A 364 -9.32 10.91 20.02
N ASP A 365 -8.67 12.04 20.27
CA ASP A 365 -8.48 13.08 19.27
C ASP A 365 -7.30 12.79 18.32
N ILE A 366 -7.37 13.40 17.12
CA ILE A 366 -6.33 13.38 16.10
C ILE A 366 -5.65 14.76 16.07
N GLY A 367 -4.32 14.73 16.12
CA GLY A 367 -3.51 15.94 16.00
C GLY A 367 -2.17 15.62 15.33
N ALA A 368 -1.31 16.63 15.23
CA ALA A 368 0.04 16.48 14.72
C ALA A 368 1.06 17.10 15.69
N ILE A 369 2.24 16.49 15.79
CA ILE A 369 3.36 17.00 16.58
C ILE A 369 4.50 17.31 15.62
N GLY A 370 5.03 18.53 15.70
CA GLY A 370 6.14 18.97 14.86
C GLY A 370 7.51 18.57 15.43
N LYS A 371 8.49 18.40 14.53
CA LYS A 371 9.92 18.22 14.89
C LYS A 371 10.23 16.94 15.70
N MET A 372 9.57 15.84 15.39
CA MET A 372 9.88 14.52 15.97
C MET A 372 10.69 13.69 14.93
N ASP A 373 11.99 13.97 14.82
CA ASP A 373 12.81 13.45 13.71
C ASP A 373 13.02 11.92 13.75
N LYS A 374 13.03 11.31 14.95
CA LYS A 374 13.24 9.86 15.13
C LYS A 374 11.94 9.04 15.04
N VAL A 375 10.80 9.70 15.13
CA VAL A 375 9.49 9.04 15.10
C VAL A 375 9.08 8.74 13.67
N LYS A 376 8.56 7.54 13.44
CA LYS A 376 8.10 7.05 12.12
C LYS A 376 6.62 6.68 12.17
N THR A 377 6.01 6.61 10.99
CA THR A 377 4.66 6.06 10.83
C THR A 377 4.62 4.62 11.35
N GLY A 378 3.60 4.30 12.17
CA GLY A 378 3.46 3.03 12.87
C GLY A 378 4.05 3.00 14.28
N ASP A 379 4.78 4.02 14.72
CA ASP A 379 5.32 4.07 16.08
C ASP A 379 4.21 4.27 17.12
N THR A 380 4.39 3.64 18.27
CA THR A 380 3.57 3.88 19.46
C THR A 380 4.38 4.69 20.46
N LEU A 381 3.80 5.80 20.90
CA LEU A 381 4.38 6.70 21.90
C LEU A 381 3.62 6.50 23.20
N CYS A 382 4.33 6.12 24.28
CA CYS A 382 3.74 5.70 25.54
C CYS A 382 4.35 6.44 26.72
N ASP A 383 3.58 6.54 27.81
CA ASP A 383 4.13 6.90 29.12
C ASP A 383 5.17 5.84 29.55
N PRO A 384 6.34 6.24 30.11
CA PRO A 384 7.38 5.29 30.58
C PRO A 384 6.88 4.24 31.57
N ARG A 385 5.77 4.51 32.29
CA ARG A 385 5.19 3.57 33.25
C ARG A 385 4.43 2.41 32.60
N LYS A 386 3.98 2.57 31.35
CA LYS A 386 3.26 1.54 30.59
C LYS A 386 3.67 1.58 29.13
N VAL A 387 4.75 0.89 28.78
CA VAL A 387 5.23 0.81 27.39
C VAL A 387 4.55 -0.35 26.70
N VAL A 388 3.84 -0.04 25.62
CA VAL A 388 3.16 -1.02 24.76
C VAL A 388 3.42 -0.68 23.30
N SER A 389 3.54 -1.70 22.46
CA SER A 389 3.65 -1.54 21.01
C SER A 389 2.37 -2.00 20.33
N LEU A 390 1.71 -1.11 19.62
CA LEU A 390 0.50 -1.44 18.86
C LEU A 390 0.85 -2.13 17.55
N LYS A 391 -0.08 -2.97 17.05
CA LYS A 391 0.09 -3.64 15.76
C LYS A 391 0.32 -2.61 14.66
N GLN A 392 1.31 -2.90 13.81
CA GLN A 392 1.68 -2.07 12.66
C GLN A 392 0.54 -1.95 11.65
N ILE A 393 0.61 -0.90 10.82
CA ILE A 393 -0.32 -0.71 9.70
C ILE A 393 -0.04 -1.79 8.65
N PRO A 394 -1.05 -2.56 8.22
CA PRO A 394 -0.87 -3.56 7.18
C PRO A 394 -0.85 -2.89 5.79
N TYR A 395 0.35 -2.48 5.35
CA TYR A 395 0.51 -1.91 4.02
C TYR A 395 0.29 -2.96 2.92
N PRO A 396 -0.21 -2.55 1.74
CA PRO A 396 -0.30 -3.43 0.59
C PRO A 396 1.09 -3.87 0.11
N ASN A 397 1.16 -5.06 -0.49
CA ASN A 397 2.41 -5.57 -1.06
C ASN A 397 2.87 -4.70 -2.24
N ALA A 398 4.16 -4.36 -2.27
CA ALA A 398 4.79 -3.69 -3.40
C ALA A 398 4.97 -4.69 -4.55
N CYS A 399 4.07 -4.65 -5.54
CA CYS A 399 3.99 -5.63 -6.62
C CYS A 399 4.52 -5.12 -7.98
N TYR A 400 4.78 -3.82 -8.11
CA TYR A 400 5.32 -3.21 -9.33
C TYR A 400 6.71 -2.62 -9.07
N SER A 401 7.70 -3.08 -9.82
CA SER A 401 9.11 -2.74 -9.62
C SER A 401 9.73 -2.09 -10.84
N MET A 402 10.47 -0.99 -10.64
CA MET A 402 11.26 -0.31 -11.66
C MET A 402 12.65 0.01 -11.12
N ALA A 403 13.66 -0.06 -11.97
CA ALA A 403 14.97 0.48 -11.65
C ALA A 403 14.93 2.01 -11.76
N ILE A 404 15.52 2.70 -10.78
CA ILE A 404 15.58 4.15 -10.74
C ILE A 404 17.03 4.63 -10.77
N ALA A 405 17.31 5.60 -11.63
CA ALA A 405 18.62 6.21 -11.74
C ALA A 405 18.49 7.74 -11.88
N PRO A 406 19.48 8.52 -11.40
CA PRO A 406 19.49 9.96 -11.66
C PRO A 406 19.70 10.22 -13.15
N LYS A 407 19.07 11.26 -13.67
CA LYS A 407 19.25 11.71 -15.05
C LYS A 407 20.68 12.27 -15.25
N THR A 408 21.27 12.84 -14.22
CA THR A 408 22.63 13.36 -14.21
C THR A 408 23.52 12.46 -13.35
N ARG A 409 24.60 11.92 -13.90
CA ARG A 409 25.57 11.09 -13.17
C ARG A 409 26.14 11.83 -11.94
N GLY A 410 26.37 11.09 -10.86
CA GLY A 410 26.90 11.61 -9.60
C GLY A 410 25.83 12.14 -8.63
N GLN A 411 24.55 11.95 -8.94
CA GLN A 411 23.43 12.30 -8.04
C GLN A 411 22.74 11.07 -7.41
N GLU A 412 23.36 9.91 -7.46
CA GLU A 412 22.83 8.63 -6.95
C GLU A 412 22.50 8.72 -5.46
N GLU A 413 23.40 9.33 -4.67
CA GLU A 413 23.20 9.51 -3.23
C GLU A 413 22.01 10.44 -2.92
N LYS A 414 21.80 11.48 -3.73
CA LYS A 414 20.63 12.37 -3.58
C LYS A 414 19.32 11.67 -3.87
N VAL A 415 19.28 10.82 -4.91
CA VAL A 415 18.12 9.98 -5.21
C VAL A 415 17.82 9.06 -4.03
N GLY A 416 18.82 8.32 -3.54
CA GLY A 416 18.65 7.43 -2.39
C GLY A 416 18.19 8.15 -1.13
N THR A 417 18.79 9.30 -0.79
CA THR A 417 18.41 10.10 0.37
C THR A 417 16.99 10.66 0.23
N GLY A 418 16.62 11.17 -0.95
CA GLY A 418 15.28 11.68 -1.23
C GLY A 418 14.22 10.58 -1.10
N LEU A 419 14.47 9.41 -1.69
CA LEU A 419 13.54 8.28 -1.61
C LEU A 419 13.40 7.73 -0.18
N ASN A 420 14.48 7.67 0.59
CA ASN A 420 14.41 7.24 1.99
C ASN A 420 13.53 8.19 2.82
N ARG A 421 13.60 9.50 2.58
CA ARG A 421 12.72 10.48 3.24
C ARG A 421 11.26 10.31 2.80
N LEU A 422 11.03 10.07 1.51
CA LEU A 422 9.67 9.79 1.02
C LEU A 422 9.11 8.47 1.57
N ASN A 423 9.98 7.47 1.82
CA ASN A 423 9.57 6.20 2.42
C ASN A 423 9.18 6.33 3.90
N GLU A 424 9.70 7.33 4.62
CA GLU A 424 9.21 7.67 5.96
C GLU A 424 7.77 8.22 5.94
N GLU A 425 7.37 8.87 4.82
CA GLU A 425 6.00 9.38 4.63
C GLU A 425 5.05 8.30 4.09
N ASP A 426 5.52 7.45 3.19
CA ASP A 426 4.75 6.38 2.55
C ASP A 426 5.52 5.05 2.64
N PRO A 427 5.31 4.26 3.68
CA PRO A 427 5.95 2.95 3.82
C PRO A 427 5.44 1.86 2.86
N SER A 428 4.48 2.17 1.98
CA SER A 428 3.91 1.21 1.03
C SER A 428 4.81 0.90 -0.17
N PHE A 429 5.92 1.62 -0.34
CA PHE A 429 6.94 1.29 -1.33
C PHE A 429 8.26 0.88 -0.67
N THR A 430 9.10 0.16 -1.38
CA THR A 430 10.39 -0.34 -0.90
C THR A 430 11.52 0.04 -1.83
N LEU A 431 12.72 0.12 -1.27
CA LEU A 431 13.97 0.38 -1.97
C LEU A 431 14.95 -0.76 -1.74
N ARG A 432 15.51 -1.29 -2.81
CA ARG A 432 16.51 -2.34 -2.76
C ARG A 432 17.66 -2.02 -3.71
N ASN A 433 18.88 -2.00 -3.18
CA ASN A 433 20.07 -2.06 -4.03
C ASN A 433 20.28 -3.52 -4.48
N ASP A 434 20.22 -3.77 -5.77
CA ASP A 434 20.51 -5.08 -6.32
C ASP A 434 22.02 -5.20 -6.52
N PRO A 435 22.71 -6.11 -5.79
CA PRO A 435 24.16 -6.21 -5.84
C PRO A 435 24.70 -6.78 -7.16
N GLU A 436 23.88 -7.50 -7.92
CA GLU A 436 24.25 -8.13 -9.17
C GLU A 436 24.09 -7.18 -10.36
N THR A 437 22.91 -6.59 -10.46
CA THR A 437 22.61 -5.64 -11.54
C THR A 437 23.13 -4.23 -11.22
N LYS A 438 23.57 -3.99 -9.99
CA LYS A 438 24.02 -2.69 -9.46
C LYS A 438 22.98 -1.58 -9.67
N GLN A 439 21.72 -1.96 -9.68
CA GLN A 439 20.60 -1.04 -9.82
C GLN A 439 19.93 -0.77 -8.49
N LEU A 440 19.49 0.47 -8.29
CA LEU A 440 18.53 0.79 -7.25
C LEU A 440 17.13 0.46 -7.78
N VAL A 441 16.47 -0.52 -7.17
CA VAL A 441 15.12 -0.96 -7.54
C VAL A 441 14.12 -0.35 -6.57
N LEU A 442 13.15 0.36 -7.15
CA LEU A 442 12.00 0.97 -6.47
C LEU A 442 10.79 0.09 -6.74
N SER A 443 10.18 -0.45 -5.68
CA SER A 443 8.98 -1.29 -5.77
C SER A 443 7.83 -0.64 -5.03
N GLY A 444 6.66 -0.55 -5.65
CA GLY A 444 5.45 0.04 -5.11
C GLY A 444 4.19 -0.71 -5.51
N THR A 445 3.05 -0.15 -5.21
CA THR A 445 1.73 -0.72 -5.48
C THR A 445 1.32 -0.61 -6.95
N GLY A 446 1.86 0.37 -7.69
CA GLY A 446 1.58 0.55 -9.12
C GLY A 446 2.40 1.67 -9.76
N ASP A 447 2.20 1.87 -11.05
CA ASP A 447 2.94 2.80 -11.88
C ASP A 447 2.71 4.27 -11.49
N GLN A 448 1.47 4.65 -11.13
CA GLN A 448 1.16 6.02 -10.72
C GLN A 448 1.87 6.40 -9.42
N GLN A 449 1.99 5.48 -8.45
CA GLN A 449 2.74 5.73 -7.23
C GLN A 449 4.22 6.03 -7.53
N LEU A 450 4.86 5.19 -8.37
CA LEU A 450 6.26 5.38 -8.72
C LEU A 450 6.50 6.70 -9.47
N ASP A 451 5.60 7.06 -10.37
CA ASP A 451 5.67 8.32 -11.11
C ASP A 451 5.51 9.55 -10.19
N VAL A 452 4.62 9.45 -9.18
CA VAL A 452 4.50 10.48 -8.13
C VAL A 452 5.78 10.61 -7.32
N LEU A 453 6.43 9.50 -6.94
CA LEU A 453 7.70 9.51 -6.21
C LEU A 453 8.81 10.20 -7.01
N VAL A 454 8.92 9.90 -8.31
CA VAL A 454 9.89 10.57 -9.21
C VAL A 454 9.60 12.07 -9.31
N SER A 455 8.34 12.45 -9.42
CA SER A 455 7.95 13.87 -9.45
C SER A 455 8.28 14.59 -8.14
N LYS A 456 8.01 13.95 -6.99
CA LYS A 456 8.38 14.48 -5.66
C LYS A 456 9.90 14.60 -5.46
N LEU A 457 10.70 13.68 -6.02
CA LEU A 457 12.16 13.83 -6.03
C LEU A 457 12.60 15.14 -6.72
N LYS A 458 11.99 15.45 -7.85
CA LYS A 458 12.29 16.69 -8.58
C LYS A 458 11.81 17.92 -7.81
N THR A 459 10.57 17.94 -7.35
CA THR A 459 9.93 19.12 -6.75
C THR A 459 10.44 19.43 -5.35
N ARG A 460 10.67 18.41 -4.51
CA ARG A 460 11.07 18.59 -3.11
C ARG A 460 12.59 18.50 -2.88
N PHE A 461 13.30 17.69 -3.68
CA PHE A 461 14.73 17.42 -3.47
C PHE A 461 15.62 17.93 -4.61
N GLY A 462 15.03 18.49 -5.67
CA GLY A 462 15.76 19.09 -6.79
C GLY A 462 16.61 18.09 -7.57
N VAL A 463 16.22 16.80 -7.60
CA VAL A 463 16.91 15.76 -8.36
C VAL A 463 15.98 15.11 -9.38
N GLU A 464 16.40 15.12 -10.65
CA GLU A 464 15.68 14.43 -11.71
C GLU A 464 16.13 12.97 -11.78
N ALA A 465 15.18 12.06 -11.77
CA ALA A 465 15.41 10.63 -11.90
C ALA A 465 14.58 10.07 -13.06
N VAL A 466 15.01 8.93 -13.57
CA VAL A 466 14.33 8.18 -14.63
C VAL A 466 14.08 6.75 -14.17
N LEU A 467 12.93 6.21 -14.54
CA LEU A 467 12.56 4.83 -14.32
C LEU A 467 12.87 4.01 -15.57
N SER A 468 13.36 2.80 -15.37
CA SER A 468 13.59 1.82 -16.43
C SER A 468 13.23 0.42 -15.94
N THR A 469 12.99 -0.51 -16.84
CA THR A 469 12.75 -1.91 -16.47
C THR A 469 13.98 -2.47 -15.74
N PRO A 470 13.82 -3.14 -14.59
CA PRO A 470 14.93 -3.75 -13.88
C PRO A 470 15.62 -4.80 -14.75
N LYS A 471 16.92 -4.85 -14.70
CA LYS A 471 17.70 -5.91 -15.38
C LYS A 471 17.41 -7.24 -14.71
N ILE A 472 17.33 -8.28 -15.52
CA ILE A 472 17.18 -9.65 -15.04
C ILE A 472 18.56 -10.22 -14.71
N ALA A 473 18.69 -10.82 -13.54
CA ALA A 473 19.91 -11.47 -13.10
C ALA A 473 20.03 -12.85 -13.79
N TYR A 474 20.39 -12.86 -15.06
CA TYR A 474 20.72 -14.11 -15.76
C TYR A 474 21.99 -14.76 -15.23
N ARG A 475 22.16 -16.05 -15.50
CA ARG A 475 23.36 -16.83 -15.20
C ARG A 475 23.84 -17.56 -16.45
N GLU A 476 25.08 -18.00 -16.42
CA GLU A 476 25.64 -18.91 -17.42
C GLU A 476 26.07 -20.22 -16.78
N ARG A 477 25.95 -21.33 -17.47
CA ARG A 477 26.54 -22.61 -17.07
C ARG A 477 27.14 -23.35 -18.25
N ILE A 478 28.07 -24.26 -17.99
CA ILE A 478 28.60 -25.16 -19.00
C ILE A 478 27.85 -26.48 -19.05
N LYS A 479 27.85 -27.14 -20.21
CA LYS A 479 27.23 -28.46 -20.44
C LYS A 479 28.24 -29.57 -20.61
N LYS A 480 29.48 -29.22 -20.95
CA LYS A 480 30.52 -30.19 -21.29
C LYS A 480 31.74 -29.99 -20.41
N THR A 481 32.36 -31.09 -20.01
CA THR A 481 33.66 -31.05 -19.41
C THR A 481 34.69 -30.64 -20.43
N VAL A 482 35.55 -29.67 -20.09
CA VAL A 482 36.64 -29.17 -20.94
C VAL A 482 37.93 -29.03 -20.15
N GLN A 483 39.05 -29.14 -20.83
CA GLN A 483 40.39 -28.95 -20.24
C GLN A 483 41.06 -27.82 -20.99
N ALA A 484 41.80 -26.99 -20.28
CA ALA A 484 42.57 -25.92 -20.89
C ALA A 484 43.87 -25.66 -20.14
N HIS A 485 44.82 -25.15 -20.87
CA HIS A 485 46.13 -24.77 -20.43
C HIS A 485 46.25 -23.25 -20.34
N GLY A 486 46.46 -22.73 -19.13
CA GLY A 486 46.67 -21.31 -18.91
C GLY A 486 48.13 -21.01 -18.55
N ARG A 487 48.80 -20.21 -19.35
CA ARG A 487 50.18 -19.81 -19.12
C ARG A 487 50.35 -18.30 -19.13
N HIS A 488 50.79 -17.75 -18.00
CA HIS A 488 51.18 -16.35 -17.89
C HIS A 488 52.68 -16.23 -17.76
N LYS A 489 53.32 -15.64 -18.75
CA LYS A 489 54.74 -15.34 -18.74
C LYS A 489 54.97 -13.89 -19.16
N LYS A 490 55.56 -13.09 -18.23
CA LYS A 490 55.96 -11.71 -18.51
C LYS A 490 57.35 -11.44 -18.03
N GLN A 491 58.22 -10.94 -18.90
CA GLN A 491 59.58 -10.51 -18.62
C GLN A 491 59.71 -9.03 -19.01
N THR A 492 59.77 -8.13 -18.04
CA THR A 492 60.01 -6.70 -18.25
C THR A 492 60.97 -6.24 -17.18
N GLY A 493 62.26 -6.11 -17.50
CA GLY A 493 63.35 -5.46 -16.74
C GLY A 493 63.25 -5.49 -15.22
N GLY A 494 63.35 -6.68 -14.59
CA GLY A 494 63.25 -6.94 -13.15
C GLY A 494 62.87 -8.40 -12.89
N SER A 495 62.29 -8.73 -11.72
CA SER A 495 61.78 -10.08 -11.44
C SER A 495 60.64 -10.39 -12.40
N GLY A 496 60.75 -11.51 -13.16
CA GLY A 496 59.73 -11.97 -14.08
C GLY A 496 58.40 -12.42 -13.40
N GLN A 497 57.39 -12.67 -14.20
CA GLN A 497 56.15 -13.31 -13.71
C GLN A 497 55.96 -14.60 -14.50
N PHE A 498 55.83 -15.73 -13.77
CA PHE A 498 55.59 -17.03 -14.38
C PHE A 498 54.50 -17.79 -13.62
N GLY A 499 53.44 -18.18 -14.29
CA GLY A 499 52.38 -19.05 -13.81
C GLY A 499 51.93 -19.97 -14.94
N ASP A 500 51.73 -21.23 -14.65
CA ASP A 500 51.43 -22.26 -15.65
C ASP A 500 50.53 -23.32 -14.98
N VAL A 501 49.32 -23.47 -15.50
CA VAL A 501 48.26 -24.34 -14.93
C VAL A 501 47.50 -25.09 -15.99
N TRP A 502 47.17 -26.33 -15.70
CA TRP A 502 46.19 -27.11 -16.44
C TRP A 502 44.96 -27.30 -15.58
N ILE A 503 43.79 -26.87 -16.09
CA ILE A 503 42.55 -26.89 -15.34
C ILE A 503 41.48 -27.63 -16.16
N ARG A 504 40.79 -28.54 -15.47
CA ARG A 504 39.59 -29.21 -15.97
C ARG A 504 38.36 -28.52 -15.41
N PHE A 505 37.48 -28.07 -16.28
CA PHE A 505 36.22 -27.47 -15.91
C PHE A 505 35.09 -28.46 -16.18
N GLU A 506 34.33 -28.77 -15.14
CA GLU A 506 33.24 -29.76 -15.16
C GLU A 506 31.90 -29.09 -14.79
N PRO A 507 30.75 -29.43 -15.47
CA PRO A 507 29.46 -29.07 -14.95
C PRO A 507 29.19 -29.82 -13.65
N GLN A 508 28.55 -29.15 -12.67
CA GLN A 508 28.11 -29.76 -11.44
C GLN A 508 26.71 -29.27 -11.04
N GLU A 509 26.00 -30.04 -10.21
CA GLU A 509 24.64 -29.72 -9.76
C GLU A 509 24.51 -29.74 -8.22
N GLU A 510 25.62 -29.87 -7.50
CA GLU A 510 25.62 -29.99 -6.04
C GLU A 510 25.35 -28.65 -5.35
N GLN A 511 25.86 -27.56 -5.94
CA GLN A 511 25.67 -26.20 -5.43
C GLN A 511 25.80 -25.16 -6.57
N ASP A 512 25.20 -23.99 -6.37
CA ASP A 512 25.25 -22.90 -7.36
C ASP A 512 26.65 -22.26 -7.46
N GLU A 513 27.39 -22.24 -6.35
CA GLU A 513 28.73 -21.65 -6.30
C GLU A 513 29.75 -22.54 -7.02
N MET A 514 30.86 -21.90 -7.43
CA MET A 514 31.99 -22.61 -8.05
C MET A 514 32.72 -23.48 -7.03
N ILE A 515 32.89 -24.75 -7.34
CA ILE A 515 33.69 -25.70 -6.56
C ILE A 515 35.12 -25.72 -7.09
N PHE A 516 36.13 -25.50 -6.23
CA PHE A 516 37.53 -25.68 -6.55
C PHE A 516 38.05 -27.00 -5.97
N ALA A 517 38.70 -27.78 -6.79
CA ALA A 517 39.36 -29.03 -6.39
C ALA A 517 40.79 -29.08 -6.95
N GLU A 518 41.63 -29.92 -6.32
CA GLU A 518 43.00 -30.11 -6.75
C GLU A 518 43.33 -31.62 -6.89
N GLU A 519 43.95 -31.96 -7.99
CA GLU A 519 44.42 -33.34 -8.33
C GLU A 519 45.88 -33.31 -8.78
N VAL A 520 46.67 -32.32 -8.34
CA VAL A 520 48.07 -32.14 -8.75
C VAL A 520 48.94 -33.27 -8.26
N PHE A 521 49.62 -33.94 -9.18
CA PHE A 521 50.56 -35.01 -8.87
C PHE A 521 52.03 -34.52 -8.90
N GLY A 522 52.85 -35.01 -8.02
CA GLY A 522 54.31 -34.75 -8.02
C GLY A 522 54.74 -33.33 -7.66
N GLY A 523 53.82 -32.45 -7.23
CA GLY A 523 54.14 -31.08 -6.82
C GLY A 523 54.49 -30.17 -8.00
N SER A 524 53.94 -30.43 -9.20
CA SER A 524 54.14 -29.61 -10.40
C SER A 524 53.68 -28.16 -10.20
N VAL A 525 52.67 -27.94 -9.37
CA VAL A 525 52.29 -26.64 -8.83
C VAL A 525 52.43 -26.66 -7.30
N PRO A 526 53.22 -25.75 -6.70
CA PRO A 526 53.35 -25.66 -5.23
C PRO A 526 52.03 -25.30 -4.56
N LYS A 527 51.70 -25.95 -3.44
CA LYS A 527 50.41 -25.79 -2.72
C LYS A 527 50.10 -24.35 -2.27
N ASN A 528 51.11 -23.55 -2.03
CA ASN A 528 50.96 -22.15 -1.65
C ASN A 528 50.32 -21.29 -2.79
N PHE A 529 50.35 -21.76 -4.05
CA PHE A 529 49.72 -21.07 -5.16
C PHE A 529 48.28 -21.52 -5.47
N TYR A 530 47.76 -22.60 -4.87
CA TYR A 530 46.41 -23.09 -5.07
C TYR A 530 45.37 -22.02 -4.73
N PRO A 531 45.47 -21.26 -3.63
CA PRO A 531 44.51 -20.17 -3.35
C PRO A 531 44.56 -19.05 -4.38
N ALA A 532 45.68 -18.82 -5.04
CA ALA A 532 45.79 -17.82 -6.11
C ALA A 532 45.11 -18.30 -7.40
N VAL A 533 45.21 -19.59 -7.72
CA VAL A 533 44.49 -20.21 -8.84
C VAL A 533 42.99 -20.14 -8.59
N GLU A 534 42.53 -20.55 -7.42
CA GLU A 534 41.13 -20.49 -7.01
C GLU A 534 40.57 -19.07 -7.13
N LYS A 535 41.27 -18.07 -6.56
CA LYS A 535 40.88 -16.65 -6.69
C LYS A 535 40.82 -16.19 -8.14
N GLY A 536 41.70 -16.66 -8.99
CA GLY A 536 41.70 -16.37 -10.42
C GLY A 536 40.44 -16.87 -11.11
N ILE A 537 40.02 -18.09 -10.79
CA ILE A 537 38.78 -18.67 -11.34
C ILE A 537 37.55 -17.98 -10.75
N GLN A 538 37.54 -17.71 -9.43
CA GLN A 538 36.45 -16.97 -8.76
C GLN A 538 36.19 -15.58 -9.42
N GLU A 539 37.25 -14.91 -9.86
CA GLU A 539 37.15 -13.65 -10.58
C GLU A 539 36.67 -13.87 -12.02
N ALA A 540 37.20 -14.92 -12.69
CA ALA A 540 36.84 -15.21 -14.08
C ALA A 540 35.36 -15.62 -14.25
N VAL A 541 34.80 -16.39 -13.32
CA VAL A 541 33.39 -16.83 -13.36
C VAL A 541 32.40 -15.69 -13.19
N GLN A 542 32.82 -14.52 -12.71
CA GLN A 542 31.94 -13.36 -12.64
C GLN A 542 31.56 -12.81 -14.02
N LYS A 543 32.26 -13.18 -15.06
CA LYS A 543 31.99 -12.76 -16.43
C LYS A 543 32.00 -13.96 -17.39
N GLY A 544 30.83 -14.53 -17.62
CA GLY A 544 30.64 -15.68 -18.50
C GLY A 544 30.89 -15.39 -19.99
N PRO A 545 31.08 -16.46 -20.81
CA PRO A 545 31.53 -16.32 -22.19
C PRO A 545 30.44 -15.90 -23.18
N LEU A 546 29.15 -16.04 -22.88
CA LEU A 546 28.06 -15.77 -23.82
C LEU A 546 27.61 -14.32 -23.81
N ALA A 547 27.25 -13.84 -22.67
CA ALA A 547 26.65 -12.52 -22.48
C ALA A 547 27.26 -11.76 -21.29
N GLY A 548 28.31 -12.31 -20.67
CA GLY A 548 28.99 -11.69 -19.54
C GLY A 548 28.28 -11.86 -18.20
N TYR A 549 27.27 -12.73 -18.09
CA TYR A 549 26.60 -13.01 -16.83
C TYR A 549 27.45 -13.97 -15.95
N PRO A 550 27.29 -13.91 -14.62
CA PRO A 550 28.02 -14.80 -13.72
C PRO A 550 27.76 -16.27 -14.02
N MET A 551 28.82 -17.09 -13.97
CA MET A 551 28.71 -18.53 -14.14
C MET A 551 28.42 -19.23 -12.84
N VAL A 552 27.53 -20.22 -12.88
CA VAL A 552 27.13 -21.07 -11.75
C VAL A 552 27.30 -22.55 -12.11
N ASN A 553 27.17 -23.41 -11.09
CA ASN A 553 27.21 -24.86 -11.27
C ASN A 553 28.48 -25.36 -11.99
N LEU A 554 29.63 -24.80 -11.59
CA LEU A 554 30.94 -25.07 -12.18
C LEU A 554 31.87 -25.70 -11.17
N LYS A 555 32.53 -26.81 -11.52
CA LYS A 555 33.66 -27.36 -10.78
C LYS A 555 34.94 -27.15 -11.59
N ALA A 556 35.95 -26.59 -10.94
CA ALA A 556 37.26 -26.37 -11.52
C ALA A 556 38.31 -27.23 -10.79
N VAL A 557 38.95 -28.10 -11.53
CA VAL A 557 39.94 -29.03 -10.99
C VAL A 557 41.32 -28.65 -11.54
N LEU A 558 42.22 -28.19 -10.66
CA LEU A 558 43.63 -27.99 -10.98
C LEU A 558 44.31 -29.36 -10.94
N TYR A 559 44.80 -29.85 -12.07
CA TYR A 559 45.38 -31.20 -12.12
C TYR A 559 46.86 -31.24 -12.54
N ASP A 560 47.38 -30.18 -13.19
CA ASP A 560 48.79 -30.11 -13.56
C ASP A 560 49.24 -28.64 -13.76
N GLY A 561 50.53 -28.43 -13.96
CA GLY A 561 51.14 -27.15 -14.25
C GLY A 561 52.66 -27.16 -14.10
N SER A 562 53.25 -25.97 -14.09
CA SER A 562 54.66 -25.81 -13.80
C SER A 562 54.92 -24.48 -13.07
N TYR A 563 56.07 -24.39 -12.40
CA TYR A 563 56.48 -23.18 -11.72
C TYR A 563 57.97 -22.87 -12.01
N HIS A 564 58.31 -21.60 -11.87
CA HIS A 564 59.71 -21.14 -11.94
C HIS A 564 60.18 -20.70 -10.57
N PRO A 565 61.34 -21.22 -10.05
CA PRO A 565 61.76 -20.98 -8.68
C PRO A 565 61.90 -19.50 -8.27
N VAL A 566 62.14 -18.60 -9.24
CA VAL A 566 62.37 -17.17 -8.98
C VAL A 566 61.22 -16.29 -9.46
N ASP A 567 60.59 -16.61 -10.60
CA ASP A 567 59.63 -15.75 -11.26
C ASP A 567 58.17 -16.11 -10.95
N SER A 568 57.91 -17.23 -10.26
CA SER A 568 56.59 -17.64 -9.86
C SER A 568 56.10 -16.85 -8.65
N ASN A 569 54.89 -16.28 -8.76
CA ASN A 569 54.20 -15.57 -7.69
C ASN A 569 52.69 -15.76 -7.78
N GLU A 570 51.96 -15.38 -6.76
CA GLU A 570 50.50 -15.52 -6.67
C GLU A 570 49.79 -14.83 -7.83
N MET A 571 50.23 -13.62 -8.21
CA MET A 571 49.62 -12.86 -9.31
C MET A 571 49.74 -13.59 -10.65
N ALA A 572 50.90 -14.21 -10.91
CA ALA A 572 51.14 -14.97 -12.12
C ALA A 572 50.23 -16.20 -12.23
N PHE A 573 50.07 -16.96 -11.13
CA PHE A 573 49.15 -18.10 -11.09
C PHE A 573 47.70 -17.70 -11.17
N LYS A 574 47.29 -16.59 -10.55
CA LYS A 574 45.97 -16.00 -10.72
C LYS A 574 45.69 -15.68 -12.19
N MET A 575 46.63 -15.02 -12.87
CA MET A 575 46.50 -14.69 -14.30
C MET A 575 46.50 -15.93 -15.19
N ALA A 576 47.28 -16.93 -14.86
CA ALA A 576 47.30 -18.22 -15.57
C ALA A 576 45.93 -18.92 -15.51
N ALA A 577 45.33 -18.93 -14.33
CA ALA A 577 43.97 -19.48 -14.10
C ALA A 577 42.90 -18.75 -14.93
N ILE A 578 42.95 -17.42 -14.97
CA ILE A 578 42.02 -16.60 -15.78
C ILE A 578 42.23 -16.93 -17.30
N LEU A 579 43.46 -17.13 -17.73
CA LEU A 579 43.73 -17.50 -19.12
C LEU A 579 43.22 -18.89 -19.45
N ALA A 580 43.43 -19.90 -18.59
CA ALA A 580 42.87 -21.24 -18.75
C ALA A 580 41.35 -21.21 -18.86
N PHE A 581 40.65 -20.44 -18.02
CA PHE A 581 39.22 -20.27 -18.08
C PHE A 581 38.79 -19.69 -19.45
N LYS A 582 39.40 -18.60 -19.89
CA LYS A 582 39.09 -17.96 -21.18
C LYS A 582 39.27 -18.88 -22.39
N GLU A 583 40.28 -19.75 -22.32
CA GLU A 583 40.56 -20.73 -23.39
C GLU A 583 39.56 -21.89 -23.36
N ALA A 584 39.14 -22.35 -22.18
CA ALA A 584 38.21 -23.46 -22.01
C ALA A 584 36.78 -23.13 -22.48
N MET A 585 36.29 -21.97 -22.10
CA MET A 585 34.86 -21.62 -22.16
C MET A 585 34.22 -21.67 -23.54
N PRO A 586 34.86 -21.26 -24.66
CA PRO A 586 34.27 -21.36 -26.01
C PRO A 586 33.86 -22.79 -26.41
N ASN A 587 34.54 -23.80 -25.85
CA ASN A 587 34.31 -25.21 -26.18
C ASN A 587 33.43 -25.93 -25.13
N ALA A 588 33.10 -25.27 -24.03
CA ALA A 588 32.38 -25.85 -22.90
C ALA A 588 30.86 -26.01 -23.09
N GLY A 589 30.35 -25.53 -24.26
CA GLY A 589 28.89 -25.60 -24.50
C GLY A 589 28.08 -24.76 -23.51
N ALA A 590 28.49 -23.53 -23.30
CA ALA A 590 27.83 -22.62 -22.39
C ALA A 590 26.36 -22.36 -22.77
N THR A 591 25.49 -22.16 -21.78
CA THR A 591 24.07 -21.85 -21.95
C THR A 591 23.63 -20.84 -20.90
N LEU A 592 22.58 -20.08 -21.23
CA LEU A 592 22.00 -19.11 -20.30
C LEU A 592 20.95 -19.77 -19.37
N LEU A 593 20.93 -19.31 -18.14
CA LEU A 593 19.91 -19.62 -17.15
C LEU A 593 19.11 -18.34 -16.83
N GLU A 594 17.79 -18.49 -16.68
CA GLU A 594 16.87 -17.43 -16.25
C GLU A 594 16.28 -17.73 -14.89
N PRO A 595 16.01 -16.71 -14.06
CA PRO A 595 15.34 -16.91 -12.79
C PRO A 595 13.87 -17.23 -13.01
N ILE A 596 13.41 -18.33 -12.39
CA ILE A 596 12.00 -18.74 -12.33
C ILE A 596 11.44 -18.32 -10.98
N GLY A 597 10.27 -17.71 -11.01
CA GLY A 597 9.54 -17.31 -9.82
C GLY A 597 8.36 -18.24 -9.54
N SER A 598 8.10 -18.48 -8.26
CA SER A 598 6.86 -19.05 -7.76
C SER A 598 5.83 -17.93 -7.63
N LEU A 599 4.75 -18.04 -8.37
CA LEU A 599 3.68 -17.06 -8.49
C LEU A 599 2.39 -17.61 -7.87
N LYS A 600 1.76 -16.81 -7.00
CA LYS A 600 0.41 -17.06 -6.47
C LYS A 600 -0.48 -15.90 -6.87
N VAL A 601 -1.54 -16.16 -7.64
CA VAL A 601 -2.49 -15.14 -8.09
C VAL A 601 -3.84 -15.43 -7.47
N THR A 602 -4.37 -14.49 -6.70
CA THR A 602 -5.72 -14.56 -6.12
C THR A 602 -6.67 -13.71 -6.96
N ILE A 603 -7.69 -14.32 -7.53
CA ILE A 603 -8.65 -13.69 -8.43
C ILE A 603 -10.07 -14.22 -8.20
N PRO A 604 -11.12 -13.45 -8.48
CA PRO A 604 -12.47 -13.98 -8.59
C PRO A 604 -12.55 -15.04 -9.69
N ASP A 605 -13.35 -16.09 -9.45
CA ASP A 605 -13.48 -17.26 -10.33
C ASP A 605 -13.80 -16.91 -11.79
N SER A 606 -14.54 -15.81 -12.01
CA SER A 606 -14.90 -15.32 -13.34
C SER A 606 -13.71 -14.91 -14.22
N TYR A 607 -12.55 -14.60 -13.64
CA TYR A 607 -11.34 -14.16 -14.37
C TYR A 607 -10.31 -15.28 -14.55
N MET A 608 -10.58 -16.49 -14.08
CA MET A 608 -9.63 -17.60 -14.10
C MET A 608 -9.13 -17.92 -15.51
N GLY A 609 -10.03 -17.95 -16.51
CA GLY A 609 -9.66 -18.24 -17.90
C GLY A 609 -8.72 -17.22 -18.50
N ASP A 610 -8.95 -15.94 -18.26
CA ASP A 610 -8.12 -14.84 -18.80
C ASP A 610 -6.73 -14.87 -18.17
N VAL A 611 -6.64 -15.09 -16.86
CA VAL A 611 -5.36 -15.14 -16.15
C VAL A 611 -4.52 -16.35 -16.57
N ILE A 612 -5.12 -17.54 -16.70
CA ILE A 612 -4.42 -18.74 -17.20
C ILE A 612 -3.93 -18.51 -18.64
N GLY A 613 -4.76 -17.91 -19.48
CA GLY A 613 -4.39 -17.54 -20.84
C GLY A 613 -3.20 -16.59 -20.92
N ASP A 614 -3.15 -15.59 -20.04
CA ASP A 614 -2.03 -14.66 -19.96
C ASP A 614 -0.76 -15.32 -19.40
N LEU A 615 -0.86 -16.13 -18.35
CA LEU A 615 0.27 -16.88 -17.80
C LEU A 615 0.93 -17.79 -18.85
N ASN A 616 0.12 -18.48 -19.67
CA ASN A 616 0.63 -19.30 -20.78
C ASN A 616 1.38 -18.48 -21.81
N LYS A 617 0.92 -17.27 -22.16
CA LYS A 617 1.64 -16.34 -23.03
C LYS A 617 3.00 -15.91 -22.47
N ARG A 618 3.10 -15.82 -21.14
CA ARG A 618 4.33 -15.50 -20.39
C ARG A 618 5.21 -16.71 -20.11
N ARG A 619 4.98 -17.82 -20.78
CA ARG A 619 5.70 -19.09 -20.56
C ARG A 619 5.53 -19.64 -19.14
N GLY A 620 4.47 -19.24 -18.44
CA GLY A 620 4.15 -19.75 -17.12
C GLY A 620 3.62 -21.17 -17.16
N ARG A 621 3.94 -21.94 -16.13
CA ARG A 621 3.42 -23.29 -15.89
C ARG A 621 2.48 -23.27 -14.71
N VAL A 622 1.19 -23.47 -14.94
CA VAL A 622 0.20 -23.56 -13.87
C VAL A 622 0.40 -24.87 -13.11
N MET A 623 0.63 -24.80 -11.81
CA MET A 623 0.90 -25.95 -10.94
C MET A 623 -0.34 -26.41 -10.16
N GLY A 624 -1.25 -25.48 -9.85
CA GLY A 624 -2.45 -25.76 -9.10
C GLY A 624 -3.46 -24.60 -9.13
N MET A 625 -4.70 -24.93 -8.77
CA MET A 625 -5.80 -23.99 -8.63
C MET A 625 -6.61 -24.38 -7.39
N ASN A 626 -6.64 -23.50 -6.40
CA ASN A 626 -7.26 -23.76 -5.12
C ASN A 626 -8.36 -22.70 -4.88
N PRO A 627 -9.65 -23.04 -4.95
CA PRO A 627 -10.72 -22.12 -4.63
C PRO A 627 -10.67 -21.73 -3.14
N ASP A 628 -10.89 -20.46 -2.85
CA ASP A 628 -11.12 -20.00 -1.48
C ASP A 628 -12.62 -20.07 -1.14
N ASN A 629 -12.95 -19.98 0.17
CA ASN A 629 -14.35 -20.01 0.62
C ASN A 629 -15.10 -18.69 0.36
N LYS A 630 -14.49 -17.74 -0.38
CA LYS A 630 -15.01 -16.38 -0.60
C LYS A 630 -15.33 -16.09 -2.08
N GLY A 631 -15.32 -17.12 -2.94
CA GLY A 631 -15.58 -16.98 -4.39
C GLY A 631 -14.38 -16.49 -5.19
N ASN A 632 -13.16 -16.70 -4.67
CA ASN A 632 -11.93 -16.50 -5.40
C ASN A 632 -11.19 -17.82 -5.59
N THR A 633 -10.35 -17.86 -6.63
CA THR A 633 -9.40 -18.95 -6.87
C THR A 633 -7.97 -18.42 -6.73
N VAL A 634 -7.14 -19.18 -6.02
CA VAL A 634 -5.70 -19.00 -5.96
C VAL A 634 -5.06 -19.85 -7.04
N VAL A 635 -4.50 -19.24 -8.06
CA VAL A 635 -3.75 -19.90 -9.14
C VAL A 635 -2.28 -19.89 -8.73
N GLU A 636 -1.69 -21.08 -8.61
CA GLU A 636 -0.27 -21.28 -8.36
C GLU A 636 0.44 -21.62 -9.67
N ALA A 637 1.51 -20.90 -9.99
CA ALA A 637 2.26 -21.09 -11.21
C ALA A 637 3.76 -20.82 -11.03
N GLU A 638 4.57 -21.43 -11.88
CA GLU A 638 5.97 -21.09 -12.06
C GLU A 638 6.13 -20.24 -13.32
N VAL A 639 6.82 -19.12 -13.21
CA VAL A 639 6.94 -18.14 -14.30
C VAL A 639 8.39 -17.63 -14.45
N PRO A 640 8.89 -17.44 -15.66
CA PRO A 640 10.14 -16.71 -15.86
C PRO A 640 10.01 -15.26 -15.39
N MET A 641 10.86 -14.84 -14.46
CA MET A 641 10.77 -13.49 -13.88
C MET A 641 10.97 -12.40 -14.95
N ALA A 642 11.66 -12.70 -16.05
CA ALA A 642 11.82 -11.81 -17.19
C ALA A 642 10.50 -11.42 -17.88
N GLU A 643 9.46 -12.24 -17.76
CA GLU A 643 8.14 -12.00 -18.37
C GLU A 643 7.17 -11.24 -17.42
N MET A 644 7.61 -10.95 -16.19
CA MET A 644 6.74 -10.42 -15.13
C MET A 644 6.79 -8.91 -14.96
N GLY A 645 7.62 -8.19 -15.69
CA GLY A 645 7.84 -6.75 -15.50
C GLY A 645 6.57 -5.89 -15.60
N SER A 646 5.63 -6.22 -16.50
CA SER A 646 4.34 -5.52 -16.63
C SER A 646 3.17 -6.22 -15.93
N TYR A 647 3.38 -7.39 -15.32
CA TYR A 647 2.29 -8.25 -14.86
C TYR A 647 1.33 -7.58 -13.88
N ALA A 648 1.84 -6.74 -12.99
CA ALA A 648 1.01 -5.99 -12.03
C ALA A 648 -0.05 -5.11 -12.74
N ILE A 649 0.36 -4.44 -13.82
CA ILE A 649 -0.53 -3.58 -14.62
C ILE A 649 -1.52 -4.44 -15.41
N ASP A 650 -1.02 -5.49 -16.05
CA ASP A 650 -1.82 -6.36 -16.91
C ASP A 650 -2.86 -7.16 -16.11
N LEU A 651 -2.49 -7.70 -14.93
CA LEU A 651 -3.42 -8.36 -14.01
C LEU A 651 -4.52 -7.41 -13.55
N ARG A 652 -4.15 -6.17 -13.21
CA ARG A 652 -5.10 -5.13 -12.81
C ARG A 652 -6.08 -4.81 -13.93
N ALA A 653 -5.61 -4.69 -15.15
CA ALA A 653 -6.46 -4.47 -16.32
C ALA A 653 -7.41 -5.65 -16.60
N MET A 654 -6.89 -6.90 -16.59
CA MET A 654 -7.68 -8.10 -16.83
C MET A 654 -8.77 -8.34 -15.79
N THR A 655 -8.47 -8.08 -14.52
CA THR A 655 -9.35 -8.37 -13.38
C THR A 655 -10.12 -7.16 -12.88
N GLN A 656 -10.06 -6.04 -13.59
CA GLN A 656 -10.63 -4.77 -13.12
C GLN A 656 -10.14 -4.40 -11.72
N ALA A 657 -8.84 -4.62 -11.44
CA ALA A 657 -8.20 -4.40 -10.17
C ALA A 657 -8.69 -5.30 -8.99
N ARG A 658 -9.41 -6.37 -9.26
CA ARG A 658 -9.83 -7.36 -8.24
C ARG A 658 -8.74 -8.38 -7.93
N GLY A 659 -7.87 -8.68 -8.89
CA GLY A 659 -6.77 -9.62 -8.70
C GLY A 659 -5.60 -9.06 -7.89
N SER A 660 -4.94 -9.94 -7.16
CA SER A 660 -3.68 -9.69 -6.47
C SER A 660 -2.72 -10.85 -6.71
N PHE A 661 -1.42 -10.60 -6.57
CA PHE A 661 -0.44 -11.67 -6.70
C PHE A 661 0.74 -11.50 -5.76
N GLU A 662 1.41 -12.61 -5.52
CA GLU A 662 2.69 -12.71 -4.82
C GLU A 662 3.67 -13.44 -5.74
N LEU A 663 4.89 -12.92 -5.87
CA LEU A 663 5.96 -13.49 -6.68
C LEU A 663 7.21 -13.59 -5.85
N SER A 664 7.77 -14.79 -5.74
CA SER A 664 9.06 -15.06 -5.07
C SER A 664 9.99 -15.81 -5.99
N PHE A 665 11.31 -15.59 -5.83
CA PHE A 665 12.30 -16.39 -6.56
C PHE A 665 12.24 -17.85 -6.09
N GLU A 666 12.27 -18.79 -7.05
CA GLU A 666 12.27 -20.22 -6.78
C GLU A 666 13.61 -20.87 -7.13
N ARG A 667 14.02 -20.78 -8.41
CA ARG A 667 15.25 -21.41 -8.93
C ARG A 667 15.69 -20.80 -10.27
N TYR A 668 16.82 -21.25 -10.77
CA TYR A 668 17.27 -20.99 -12.12
C TYR A 668 16.92 -22.15 -13.06
N GLU A 669 16.46 -21.86 -14.28
CA GLU A 669 16.25 -22.84 -15.34
C GLU A 669 16.89 -22.36 -16.65
N GLU A 670 17.14 -23.31 -17.55
CA GLU A 670 17.74 -23.00 -18.85
C GLU A 670 16.79 -22.19 -19.74
N VAL A 671 17.30 -21.09 -20.28
CA VAL A 671 16.56 -20.26 -21.21
C VAL A 671 16.31 -21.03 -22.51
N PRO A 672 15.10 -21.05 -23.09
CA PRO A 672 14.84 -21.64 -24.40
C PRO A 672 15.77 -21.08 -25.47
N LYS A 673 16.28 -21.93 -26.34
CA LYS A 673 17.28 -21.56 -27.38
C LYS A 673 16.87 -20.38 -28.26
N THR A 674 15.56 -20.25 -28.53
CA THR A 674 14.98 -19.13 -29.29
C THR A 674 15.19 -17.79 -28.63
N ASN A 675 15.16 -17.77 -27.29
CA ASN A 675 15.27 -16.56 -26.49
C ASN A 675 16.71 -16.21 -26.12
N GLN A 676 17.60 -17.22 -26.03
CA GLN A 676 19.02 -17.02 -25.74
C GLN A 676 19.70 -16.05 -26.71
N ALA A 677 19.45 -16.21 -28.02
CA ALA A 677 20.07 -15.38 -29.04
C ALA A 677 19.74 -13.88 -28.85
N LYS A 678 18.50 -13.57 -28.47
CA LYS A 678 18.06 -12.20 -28.21
C LYS A 678 18.76 -11.65 -26.98
N ILE A 679 18.76 -12.40 -25.88
CA ILE A 679 19.36 -11.97 -24.60
C ILE A 679 20.86 -11.70 -24.76
N ILE A 680 21.57 -12.57 -25.52
CA ILE A 680 22.99 -12.38 -25.81
C ILE A 680 23.23 -11.13 -26.69
N ALA A 681 22.36 -10.87 -27.67
CA ALA A 681 22.48 -9.67 -28.52
C ALA A 681 22.21 -8.39 -27.67
N ASP A 682 21.20 -8.38 -26.85
CA ASP A 682 20.84 -7.25 -25.99
C ASP A 682 21.97 -6.94 -24.98
N ALA A 683 22.54 -7.98 -24.36
CA ALA A 683 23.66 -7.81 -23.40
C ALA A 683 24.92 -7.23 -24.09
N LYS A 684 25.23 -7.66 -25.31
CA LYS A 684 26.37 -7.13 -26.07
C LYS A 684 26.18 -5.71 -26.60
N ALA A 685 24.94 -5.25 -26.70
CA ALA A 685 24.65 -3.88 -27.13
C ALA A 685 24.76 -2.89 -25.93
N GLU A 686 24.70 -3.40 -24.70
CA GLU A 686 24.84 -2.58 -23.48
C GLU A 686 26.31 -2.43 -23.01
N ASP A 687 27.22 -3.38 -23.33
CA ASP A 687 28.67 -3.29 -23.09
C ASP A 687 29.36 -2.30 -24.06
#